data_41a7443a1f50a09c09c2795c47691f09
#
_entry.id   41a7443a1f50a09c09c2795c47691f09
#
_cell.length_a   1.000
_cell.length_b   1.000
_cell.length_c   1.000
_cell.angle_alpha   90.00
_cell.angle_beta   90.00
_cell.angle_gamma   90.00
#
_symmetry.space_group_name_H-M   'P 1'
#
loop_
_entity.id
_entity.type
_entity.pdbx_description
1 polymer ?
#
loop_
_entity_poly.entity_id
_entity_poly.type
_entity_poly.pdbx_seq_one_letter_code
_entity_poly.pdbx_strand_id
1 'polypeptide(L)'
;MAKKKTSSSSKKKSSVPVEIFGILYIVLTVLGILRSGPVGEMVSDFGIFLFGSYYNWGLVFFLIVGGYVVLFRQKPKLFKKKMIGFYLISIAILCMSHVKYIMYDTNVGSAVFEDTIANIVSGFNDVNYIEGGGILGAIFSYLFVLAFDIIGSKIICWVLILFGVMIIFNITPISILRRIILFFVRKKNNNAEEDEEESDEEVINDPDELKDKRVVISSVNDLNHVNIEETNEVEEPIITGDYKLPPISLLNVPKKVNTKANEENITTNIKLLEQVLTDFDIHGKVVAAHVGPTVTQYELELKSGTKVNKILSLNKEIALALAAKDVRIQAPIPGKNTIGIDIPNKVTTPVSLREVLAAVPKDKEDSKLLAVLGKDIMGNPRWMEVNKTPHLLIAGATGSGKSVCVNSIITSILMRAKPDEVKLVMVDPKKVELSMYNGAPHLLAPVVNDPKKASVVLKKIVEEMEHRYDLLSDSGTKNIEGYNKLMQKKIDSGDTTAKKIPYIVVLIDELADLMLVAAKEVEDSIMRITQMARAAGIHLIVATQRPSTDVITGVVKANIPSRISFAVSSSIDSRTILDMTGAEKLIGKGDMLFLPMGEGTPTRIQGSFVSEEEVQKVVDYTIKQQKAKYDETFTNITDKPVGASSYEEKDDKYDDPLYNEIVDFVIKSGKTSASLLQRRFRLGYNRAARMIDLLEERGIVGPPNGSKPREVLVKYDDKSDSEEEG
;
A
#
# COMPACT_ATOMS: atom_id res chain seq x y z
N MET A 1 5.14 -33.39 42.71
CA MET A 1 5.68 -34.04 41.50
C MET A 1 5.96 -33.00 40.44
N ALA A 2 7.20 -32.55 40.33
CA ALA A 2 7.64 -31.53 39.40
C ALA A 2 8.45 -32.17 38.27
N LYS A 3 7.99 -32.09 37.04
CA LYS A 3 8.68 -32.58 35.86
C LYS A 3 9.82 -31.63 35.46
N LYS A 4 11.02 -32.12 35.60
CA LYS A 4 12.29 -31.55 35.09
C LYS A 4 12.23 -31.48 33.57
N LYS A 5 12.27 -30.28 32.96
CA LYS A 5 12.56 -30.09 31.55
C LYS A 5 14.09 -30.11 31.36
N THR A 6 14.56 -31.14 30.69
CA THR A 6 15.95 -31.26 30.22
C THR A 6 16.15 -30.32 29.03
N SER A 7 17.09 -29.40 29.15
CA SER A 7 17.56 -28.57 28.03
C SER A 7 18.42 -29.44 27.11
N SER A 8 17.93 -29.71 25.89
CA SER A 8 18.75 -30.29 24.83
C SER A 8 19.63 -29.20 24.23
N SER A 9 20.91 -29.34 24.42
CA SER A 9 21.91 -28.56 23.67
C SER A 9 21.77 -28.90 22.19
N SER A 10 21.32 -27.95 21.37
CA SER A 10 21.34 -28.06 19.93
C SER A 10 22.80 -28.08 19.46
N LYS A 11 23.34 -29.29 19.16
CA LYS A 11 24.52 -29.43 18.33
C LYS A 11 24.29 -28.66 17.02
N LYS A 12 25.04 -27.58 16.78
CA LYS A 12 25.18 -26.97 15.46
C LYS A 12 25.65 -28.05 14.47
N LYS A 13 24.70 -28.62 13.69
CA LYS A 13 25.07 -29.39 12.51
C LYS A 13 25.80 -28.42 11.58
N SER A 14 27.03 -28.71 11.26
CA SER A 14 27.78 -28.09 10.17
C SER A 14 26.96 -28.30 8.89
N SER A 15 26.21 -27.30 8.46
CA SER A 15 25.50 -27.35 7.17
C SER A 15 26.56 -27.21 6.10
N VAL A 16 26.70 -28.25 5.27
CA VAL A 16 27.47 -28.19 4.00
C VAL A 16 26.93 -26.98 3.23
N PRO A 17 27.80 -26.11 2.70
CA PRO A 17 27.34 -24.93 1.96
C PRO A 17 26.36 -25.32 0.85
N VAL A 18 25.25 -24.61 0.77
CA VAL A 18 24.17 -24.89 -0.20
C VAL A 18 24.67 -24.91 -1.65
N GLU A 19 25.71 -24.15 -1.91
CA GLU A 19 26.39 -24.07 -3.19
C GLU A 19 26.99 -25.43 -3.66
N ILE A 20 27.56 -26.23 -2.75
CA ILE A 20 28.10 -27.55 -3.05
C ILE A 20 26.99 -28.47 -3.59
N PHE A 21 25.80 -28.41 -3.01
CA PHE A 21 24.67 -29.18 -3.56
C PHE A 21 24.26 -28.67 -4.94
N GLY A 22 24.28 -27.35 -5.16
CA GLY A 22 23.98 -26.78 -6.48
C GLY A 22 24.98 -27.22 -7.55
N ILE A 23 26.27 -27.18 -7.24
CA ILE A 23 27.33 -27.65 -8.15
C ILE A 23 27.19 -29.15 -8.43
N LEU A 24 26.94 -29.97 -7.40
CA LEU A 24 26.70 -31.39 -7.55
C LEU A 24 25.52 -31.69 -8.47
N TYR A 25 24.39 -30.94 -8.30
CA TYR A 25 23.23 -31.03 -9.18
C TYR A 25 23.58 -30.72 -10.64
N ILE A 26 24.35 -29.66 -10.88
CA ILE A 26 24.79 -29.29 -12.24
C ILE A 26 25.65 -30.39 -12.86
N VAL A 27 26.66 -30.88 -12.14
CA VAL A 27 27.57 -31.91 -12.61
C VAL A 27 26.82 -33.21 -12.96
N LEU A 28 25.97 -33.70 -12.04
CA LEU A 28 25.17 -34.92 -12.28
C LEU A 28 24.24 -34.75 -13.47
N THR A 29 23.61 -33.60 -13.62
CA THR A 29 22.67 -33.35 -14.71
C THR A 29 23.40 -33.28 -16.06
N VAL A 30 24.58 -32.64 -16.12
CA VAL A 30 25.39 -32.56 -17.34
C VAL A 30 25.89 -33.98 -17.74
N LEU A 31 26.36 -34.76 -16.77
CA LEU A 31 26.75 -36.16 -17.02
C LEU A 31 25.56 -36.99 -17.55
N GLY A 32 24.35 -36.76 -17.00
CA GLY A 32 23.14 -37.41 -17.46
C GLY A 32 22.73 -37.04 -18.88
N ILE A 33 22.81 -35.76 -19.25
CA ILE A 33 22.51 -35.27 -20.61
C ILE A 33 23.51 -35.88 -21.62
N LEU A 34 24.81 -35.95 -21.24
CA LEU A 34 25.87 -36.48 -22.07
C LEU A 34 25.97 -38.03 -22.04
N ARG A 35 25.18 -38.70 -21.16
CA ARG A 35 25.26 -40.14 -20.87
C ARG A 35 26.72 -40.62 -20.68
N SER A 36 27.51 -39.85 -19.96
CA SER A 36 28.94 -40.09 -19.81
C SER A 36 29.20 -40.97 -18.58
N GLY A 37 29.64 -42.19 -18.81
CA GLY A 37 29.99 -43.17 -17.80
C GLY A 37 28.81 -43.74 -17.02
N PRO A 38 29.01 -44.70 -16.11
CA PRO A 38 27.93 -45.40 -15.41
C PRO A 38 26.99 -44.49 -14.61
N VAL A 39 27.51 -43.37 -14.04
CA VAL A 39 26.73 -42.41 -13.29
C VAL A 39 25.87 -41.56 -14.22
N GLY A 40 26.40 -41.15 -15.39
CA GLY A 40 25.64 -40.39 -16.38
C GLY A 40 24.52 -41.21 -17.00
N GLU A 41 24.80 -42.50 -17.30
CA GLU A 41 23.79 -43.46 -17.78
C GLU A 41 22.69 -43.62 -16.74
N MET A 42 22.99 -43.85 -15.47
CA MET A 42 22.02 -44.01 -14.39
C MET A 42 21.13 -42.75 -14.22
N VAL A 43 21.68 -41.55 -14.34
CA VAL A 43 20.91 -40.29 -14.26
C VAL A 43 20.01 -40.11 -15.49
N SER A 44 20.53 -40.47 -16.68
CA SER A 44 19.75 -40.46 -17.93
C SER A 44 18.57 -41.46 -17.85
N ASP A 45 18.86 -42.71 -17.45
CA ASP A 45 17.86 -43.77 -17.33
C ASP A 45 16.76 -43.42 -16.29
N PHE A 46 17.14 -42.77 -15.21
CA PHE A 46 16.16 -42.20 -14.27
C PHE A 46 15.32 -41.11 -14.91
N GLY A 47 15.90 -40.25 -15.74
CA GLY A 47 15.18 -39.24 -16.53
C GLY A 47 14.20 -39.89 -17.52
N ILE A 48 14.65 -40.94 -18.23
CA ILE A 48 13.84 -41.74 -19.16
C ILE A 48 12.68 -42.41 -18.42
N PHE A 49 12.92 -43.00 -17.28
CA PHE A 49 11.89 -43.62 -16.45
C PHE A 49 10.79 -42.62 -16.09
N LEU A 50 11.14 -41.39 -15.67
CA LEU A 50 10.16 -40.37 -15.25
C LEU A 50 9.44 -39.72 -16.45
N PHE A 51 10.21 -39.29 -17.48
CA PHE A 51 9.75 -38.38 -18.52
C PHE A 51 9.69 -38.99 -19.93
N GLY A 52 10.13 -40.24 -20.12
CA GLY A 52 10.17 -40.92 -21.42
C GLY A 52 10.98 -40.16 -22.47
N SER A 53 10.42 -39.95 -23.65
CA SER A 53 11.07 -39.22 -24.76
C SER A 53 11.42 -37.75 -24.42
N TYR A 54 10.83 -37.18 -23.35
CA TYR A 54 11.10 -35.82 -22.87
C TYR A 54 12.14 -35.77 -21.74
N TYR A 55 12.93 -36.82 -21.51
CA TYR A 55 13.90 -36.91 -20.42
C TYR A 55 14.93 -35.76 -20.44
N ASN A 56 15.38 -35.32 -21.62
CA ASN A 56 16.27 -34.17 -21.76
C ASN A 56 15.67 -32.86 -21.21
N TRP A 57 14.37 -32.64 -21.41
CA TRP A 57 13.69 -31.50 -20.83
C TRP A 57 13.62 -31.56 -19.30
N GLY A 58 13.41 -32.76 -18.75
CA GLY A 58 13.48 -32.98 -17.30
C GLY A 58 14.88 -32.70 -16.76
N LEU A 59 15.94 -33.18 -17.43
CA LEU A 59 17.32 -32.93 -17.05
C LEU A 59 17.68 -31.43 -17.15
N VAL A 60 17.29 -30.75 -18.22
CA VAL A 60 17.49 -29.29 -18.35
C VAL A 60 16.79 -28.52 -17.22
N PHE A 61 15.60 -28.94 -16.79
CA PHE A 61 14.94 -28.34 -15.64
C PHE A 61 15.80 -28.50 -14.36
N PHE A 62 16.36 -29.68 -14.09
CA PHE A 62 17.27 -29.89 -12.95
C PHE A 62 18.55 -29.08 -13.07
N LEU A 63 19.10 -28.88 -14.28
CA LEU A 63 20.23 -28.00 -14.54
C LEU A 63 19.94 -26.56 -14.15
N ILE A 64 18.75 -26.04 -14.52
CA ILE A 64 18.31 -24.69 -14.17
C ILE A 64 18.14 -24.56 -12.64
N VAL A 65 17.60 -25.58 -11.98
CA VAL A 65 17.45 -25.63 -10.52
C VAL A 65 18.83 -25.58 -9.84
N GLY A 66 19.81 -26.36 -10.33
CA GLY A 66 21.18 -26.33 -9.82
C GLY A 66 21.83 -24.96 -10.01
N GLY A 67 21.70 -24.36 -11.19
CA GLY A 67 22.17 -22.99 -11.48
C GLY A 67 21.56 -21.95 -10.57
N TYR A 68 20.25 -22.02 -10.31
CA TYR A 68 19.57 -21.15 -9.36
C TYR A 68 20.16 -21.27 -7.95
N VAL A 69 20.39 -22.48 -7.46
CA VAL A 69 20.96 -22.74 -6.13
C VAL A 69 22.36 -22.14 -5.99
N VAL A 70 23.20 -22.25 -7.04
CA VAL A 70 24.56 -21.69 -7.05
C VAL A 70 24.52 -20.15 -7.09
N LEU A 71 23.71 -19.56 -7.99
CA LEU A 71 23.67 -18.12 -8.21
C LEU A 71 23.04 -17.36 -7.02
N PHE A 72 21.95 -17.88 -6.45
CA PHE A 72 21.18 -17.19 -5.42
C PHE A 72 21.44 -17.69 -4.00
N ARG A 73 22.27 -18.74 -3.82
CA ARG A 73 22.63 -19.32 -2.50
C ARG A 73 21.43 -19.68 -1.62
N GLN A 74 20.28 -19.96 -2.26
CA GLN A 74 19.01 -20.26 -1.59
C GLN A 74 18.34 -21.47 -2.22
N LYS A 75 17.59 -22.22 -1.40
CA LYS A 75 16.74 -23.31 -1.91
C LYS A 75 15.63 -22.72 -2.79
N PRO A 76 15.42 -23.24 -4.01
CA PRO A 76 14.35 -22.78 -4.88
C PRO A 76 12.97 -23.03 -4.24
N LYS A 77 12.09 -22.05 -4.33
CA LYS A 77 10.69 -22.20 -3.87
C LYS A 77 9.89 -22.87 -4.98
N LEU A 78 9.90 -24.20 -5.02
CA LEU A 78 9.29 -25.04 -6.07
C LEU A 78 7.75 -24.90 -6.15
N PHE A 79 7.08 -24.44 -5.11
CA PHE A 79 5.61 -24.24 -5.07
C PHE A 79 5.15 -22.80 -5.27
N LYS A 80 5.94 -21.96 -5.94
CA LYS A 80 5.46 -20.63 -6.36
C LYS A 80 4.41 -20.75 -7.48
N LYS A 81 3.45 -19.82 -7.57
CA LYS A 81 2.37 -19.79 -8.58
C LYS A 81 2.89 -20.06 -10.01
N LYS A 82 3.98 -19.42 -10.44
CA LYS A 82 4.57 -19.63 -11.76
C LYS A 82 5.09 -21.04 -11.97
N MET A 83 5.63 -21.68 -10.95
CA MET A 83 6.09 -23.05 -11.01
C MET A 83 4.94 -24.05 -11.13
N ILE A 84 3.79 -23.77 -10.47
CA ILE A 84 2.58 -24.59 -10.64
C ILE A 84 2.10 -24.53 -12.09
N GLY A 85 2.11 -23.36 -12.73
CA GLY A 85 1.80 -23.24 -14.16
C GLY A 85 2.74 -24.05 -15.05
N PHE A 86 4.05 -24.05 -14.76
CA PHE A 86 5.04 -24.86 -15.46
C PHE A 86 4.78 -26.37 -15.31
N TYR A 87 4.45 -26.82 -14.09
CA TYR A 87 4.12 -28.23 -13.84
C TYR A 87 2.86 -28.67 -14.58
N LEU A 88 1.82 -27.83 -14.63
CA LEU A 88 0.60 -28.13 -15.40
C LEU A 88 0.89 -28.32 -16.89
N ILE A 89 1.72 -27.46 -17.48
CA ILE A 89 2.12 -27.59 -18.89
C ILE A 89 2.93 -28.86 -19.11
N SER A 90 3.90 -29.16 -18.21
CA SER A 90 4.75 -30.34 -18.32
C SER A 90 3.91 -31.62 -18.24
N ILE A 91 3.00 -31.74 -17.28
CA ILE A 91 2.11 -32.88 -17.11
C ILE A 91 1.22 -33.05 -18.36
N ALA A 92 0.66 -31.96 -18.89
CA ALA A 92 -0.19 -32.02 -20.08
C ALA A 92 0.57 -32.50 -21.32
N ILE A 93 1.83 -32.05 -21.52
CA ILE A 93 2.67 -32.50 -22.64
C ILE A 93 3.03 -33.98 -22.50
N LEU A 94 3.44 -34.42 -21.31
CA LEU A 94 3.76 -35.83 -21.01
C LEU A 94 2.53 -36.72 -21.23
N CYS A 95 1.38 -36.30 -20.75
CA CYS A 95 0.10 -37.01 -20.94
C CYS A 95 -0.26 -37.11 -22.43
N MET A 96 -0.19 -35.98 -23.16
CA MET A 96 -0.52 -35.92 -24.58
C MET A 96 0.37 -36.86 -25.43
N SER A 97 1.66 -36.88 -25.10
CA SER A 97 2.63 -37.80 -25.73
C SER A 97 2.30 -39.26 -25.44
N HIS A 98 1.73 -39.57 -24.27
CA HIS A 98 1.51 -40.94 -23.82
C HIS A 98 0.11 -41.48 -24.19
N VAL A 99 -0.86 -40.62 -24.54
CA VAL A 99 -2.25 -41.02 -24.89
C VAL A 99 -2.31 -42.07 -26.03
N LYS A 100 -1.35 -42.05 -26.95
CA LYS A 100 -1.29 -43.03 -28.05
C LYS A 100 -1.10 -44.49 -27.63
N TYR A 101 -0.53 -44.73 -26.41
CA TYR A 101 -0.36 -46.08 -25.84
C TYR A 101 -1.60 -46.64 -25.16
N ILE A 102 -2.67 -45.82 -24.99
CA ILE A 102 -3.90 -46.27 -24.39
C ILE A 102 -4.81 -46.76 -25.48
N MET A 103 -4.77 -48.08 -25.69
CA MET A 103 -5.66 -48.72 -26.68
C MET A 103 -7.09 -48.86 -26.16
N TYR A 104 -8.05 -48.74 -27.08
CA TYR A 104 -9.48 -48.72 -26.85
C TYR A 104 -10.09 -50.11 -26.59
N ASP A 105 -9.30 -51.21 -26.54
CA ASP A 105 -9.82 -52.51 -26.36
C ASP A 105 -9.83 -52.97 -24.89
N THR A 106 -11.01 -53.14 -24.41
CA THR A 106 -11.62 -53.96 -23.32
C THR A 106 -10.80 -54.35 -22.08
N ASN A 107 -9.51 -54.17 -21.99
CA ASN A 107 -8.67 -54.42 -20.80
C ASN A 107 -7.79 -53.20 -20.47
N VAL A 108 -8.43 -52.09 -20.20
CA VAL A 108 -7.78 -50.80 -19.82
C VAL A 108 -7.33 -50.87 -18.35
N GLY A 109 -6.26 -51.54 -18.05
CA GLY A 109 -5.81 -51.58 -16.68
C GLY A 109 -4.30 -51.77 -16.55
N SER A 110 -3.84 -52.98 -16.70
CA SER A 110 -2.44 -53.35 -16.52
C SER A 110 -1.60 -53.12 -17.80
N ALA A 111 -2.21 -53.26 -18.99
CA ALA A 111 -1.51 -53.21 -20.28
C ALA A 111 -0.77 -51.90 -20.53
N VAL A 112 -1.35 -50.75 -20.15
CA VAL A 112 -0.69 -49.43 -20.32
C VAL A 112 0.60 -49.34 -19.56
N PHE A 113 0.66 -49.90 -18.35
CA PHE A 113 1.87 -49.86 -17.53
C PHE A 113 2.87 -50.89 -17.97
N GLU A 114 2.44 -52.08 -18.43
CA GLU A 114 3.33 -53.13 -18.98
C GLU A 114 4.01 -52.66 -20.25
N ASP A 115 3.27 -52.09 -21.20
CA ASP A 115 3.81 -51.49 -22.43
C ASP A 115 4.74 -50.29 -22.13
N THR A 116 4.39 -49.48 -21.15
CA THR A 116 5.23 -48.37 -20.73
C THR A 116 6.54 -48.84 -20.15
N ILE A 117 6.54 -49.87 -19.31
CA ILE A 117 7.76 -50.44 -18.72
C ILE A 117 8.61 -51.11 -19.80
N ALA A 118 8.00 -51.86 -20.74
CA ALA A 118 8.72 -52.44 -21.85
C ALA A 118 9.40 -51.40 -22.75
N ASN A 119 8.70 -50.30 -23.02
CA ASN A 119 9.24 -49.16 -23.78
C ASN A 119 10.38 -48.46 -23.03
N ILE A 120 10.27 -48.26 -21.72
CA ILE A 120 11.33 -47.69 -20.88
C ILE A 120 12.55 -48.57 -20.88
N VAL A 121 12.38 -49.89 -20.72
CA VAL A 121 13.51 -50.87 -20.75
C VAL A 121 14.21 -50.89 -22.11
N SER A 122 13.46 -50.81 -23.22
CA SER A 122 14.07 -50.69 -24.56
C SER A 122 14.82 -49.37 -24.70
N GLY A 123 14.34 -48.29 -24.12
CA GLY A 123 14.95 -46.98 -24.11
C GLY A 123 16.25 -46.88 -23.30
N PHE A 124 16.47 -47.74 -22.32
CA PHE A 124 17.75 -47.83 -21.60
C PHE A 124 18.86 -48.34 -22.51
N ASN A 125 18.53 -49.23 -23.45
CA ASN A 125 19.48 -49.78 -24.39
C ASN A 125 19.74 -48.84 -25.59
N ASP A 126 18.72 -48.21 -26.12
CA ASP A 126 18.83 -47.21 -27.20
C ASP A 126 17.75 -46.12 -27.07
N VAL A 127 18.24 -44.89 -26.89
CA VAL A 127 17.40 -43.70 -26.67
C VAL A 127 16.46 -43.39 -27.85
N ASN A 128 16.83 -43.82 -29.06
CA ASN A 128 16.04 -43.56 -30.27
C ASN A 128 14.71 -44.33 -30.31
N TYR A 129 14.59 -45.39 -29.50
CA TYR A 129 13.34 -46.20 -29.43
C TYR A 129 12.38 -45.75 -28.33
N ILE A 130 12.69 -44.65 -27.59
CA ILE A 130 11.83 -44.17 -26.53
C ILE A 130 10.66 -43.43 -27.10
N GLU A 131 9.48 -43.88 -26.80
CA GLU A 131 8.24 -43.18 -27.12
C GLU A 131 7.39 -42.89 -25.86
N GLY A 132 6.62 -41.78 -25.88
CA GLY A 132 5.71 -41.43 -24.81
C GLY A 132 6.34 -40.65 -23.66
N GLY A 133 5.53 -40.34 -22.64
CA GLY A 133 5.85 -39.45 -21.52
C GLY A 133 6.37 -40.13 -20.25
N GLY A 134 6.95 -41.35 -20.36
CA GLY A 134 7.44 -42.13 -19.23
C GLY A 134 6.36 -42.51 -18.23
N ILE A 135 6.77 -42.87 -17.01
CA ILE A 135 5.82 -43.28 -15.95
C ILE A 135 4.86 -42.16 -15.54
N LEU A 136 5.33 -40.89 -15.53
CA LEU A 136 4.46 -39.76 -15.24
C LEU A 136 3.41 -39.56 -16.33
N GLY A 137 3.80 -39.67 -17.60
CA GLY A 137 2.85 -39.65 -18.72
C GLY A 137 1.83 -40.77 -18.62
N ALA A 138 2.26 -41.99 -18.29
CA ALA A 138 1.38 -43.16 -18.14
C ALA A 138 0.32 -42.96 -17.03
N ILE A 139 0.74 -42.52 -15.84
CA ILE A 139 -0.16 -42.27 -14.71
C ILE A 139 -1.26 -41.25 -15.05
N PHE A 140 -0.85 -40.08 -15.56
CA PHE A 140 -1.80 -39.00 -15.85
C PHE A 140 -2.66 -39.32 -17.07
N SER A 141 -2.10 -39.94 -18.12
CA SER A 141 -2.89 -40.33 -19.31
C SER A 141 -3.92 -41.42 -18.96
N TYR A 142 -3.54 -42.41 -18.16
CA TYR A 142 -4.47 -43.42 -17.68
C TYR A 142 -5.64 -42.82 -16.91
N LEU A 143 -5.36 -41.92 -15.93
CA LEU A 143 -6.39 -41.22 -15.17
C LEU A 143 -7.31 -40.38 -16.05
N PHE A 144 -6.76 -39.66 -17.02
CA PHE A 144 -7.57 -38.80 -17.88
C PHE A 144 -8.39 -39.62 -18.89
N VAL A 145 -7.83 -40.67 -19.46
CA VAL A 145 -8.61 -41.54 -20.39
C VAL A 145 -9.69 -42.29 -19.66
N LEU A 146 -9.44 -42.74 -18.44
CA LEU A 146 -10.48 -43.38 -17.62
C LEU A 146 -11.64 -42.43 -17.32
N ALA A 147 -11.35 -41.15 -17.10
CA ALA A 147 -12.37 -40.16 -16.73
C ALA A 147 -13.07 -39.49 -17.93
N PHE A 148 -12.37 -39.27 -19.05
CA PHE A 148 -12.80 -38.40 -20.15
C PHE A 148 -12.63 -39.00 -21.54
N ASP A 149 -12.26 -40.26 -21.63
CA ASP A 149 -11.93 -40.92 -22.90
C ASP A 149 -10.75 -40.26 -23.65
N ILE A 150 -10.26 -40.82 -24.76
CA ILE A 150 -9.10 -40.35 -25.54
C ILE A 150 -9.30 -38.93 -26.06
N ILE A 151 -10.49 -38.63 -26.62
CA ILE A 151 -10.81 -37.32 -27.17
C ILE A 151 -10.90 -36.28 -26.05
N GLY A 152 -11.62 -36.61 -25.00
CA GLY A 152 -11.77 -35.72 -23.83
C GLY A 152 -10.43 -35.47 -23.15
N SER A 153 -9.56 -36.47 -23.01
CA SER A 153 -8.20 -36.33 -22.45
C SER A 153 -7.34 -35.35 -23.26
N LYS A 154 -7.39 -35.38 -24.59
CA LYS A 154 -6.69 -34.41 -25.44
C LYS A 154 -7.20 -32.98 -25.21
N ILE A 155 -8.52 -32.80 -25.11
CA ILE A 155 -9.12 -31.50 -24.83
C ILE A 155 -8.67 -30.98 -23.47
N ILE A 156 -8.67 -31.83 -22.43
CA ILE A 156 -8.23 -31.45 -21.07
C ILE A 156 -6.75 -31.09 -21.06
N CYS A 157 -5.89 -31.82 -21.77
CA CYS A 157 -4.48 -31.46 -21.87
C CYS A 157 -4.30 -30.07 -22.49
N TRP A 158 -5.04 -29.73 -23.54
CA TRP A 158 -5.00 -28.37 -24.11
C TRP A 158 -5.48 -27.30 -23.14
N VAL A 159 -6.54 -27.58 -22.36
CA VAL A 159 -7.06 -26.69 -21.31
C VAL A 159 -6.01 -26.51 -20.21
N LEU A 160 -5.30 -27.58 -19.78
CA LEU A 160 -4.24 -27.50 -18.78
C LEU A 160 -3.05 -26.69 -19.28
N ILE A 161 -2.66 -26.82 -20.57
CA ILE A 161 -1.64 -25.98 -21.19
C ILE A 161 -2.06 -24.50 -21.15
N LEU A 162 -3.30 -24.20 -21.53
CA LEU A 162 -3.84 -22.85 -21.53
C LEU A 162 -3.83 -22.27 -20.10
N PHE A 163 -4.30 -23.01 -19.10
CA PHE A 163 -4.26 -22.58 -17.70
C PHE A 163 -2.83 -22.40 -17.18
N GLY A 164 -1.91 -23.30 -17.55
CA GLY A 164 -0.50 -23.19 -17.18
C GLY A 164 0.13 -21.90 -17.72
N VAL A 165 -0.11 -21.59 -19.00
CA VAL A 165 0.35 -20.34 -19.63
C VAL A 165 -0.25 -19.12 -18.92
N MET A 166 -1.55 -19.15 -18.64
CA MET A 166 -2.23 -18.07 -17.93
C MET A 166 -1.65 -17.80 -16.55
N ILE A 167 -1.32 -18.86 -15.79
CA ILE A 167 -0.72 -18.75 -14.46
C ILE A 167 0.72 -18.20 -14.55
N ILE A 168 1.52 -18.63 -15.54
CA ILE A 168 2.90 -18.15 -15.71
C ILE A 168 2.94 -16.67 -16.03
N PHE A 169 2.10 -16.22 -16.98
CA PHE A 169 2.06 -14.83 -17.45
C PHE A 169 1.09 -13.94 -16.67
N ASN A 170 0.38 -14.50 -15.69
CA ASN A 170 -0.64 -13.80 -14.89
C ASN A 170 -1.72 -13.13 -15.77
N ILE A 171 -2.14 -13.82 -16.83
CA ILE A 171 -3.14 -13.36 -17.82
C ILE A 171 -4.48 -13.97 -17.43
N THR A 172 -5.55 -13.16 -17.39
CA THR A 172 -6.92 -13.66 -17.16
C THR A 172 -7.60 -14.01 -18.50
N PRO A 173 -8.54 -15.00 -18.53
CA PRO A 173 -9.28 -15.36 -19.76
C PRO A 173 -9.96 -14.17 -20.40
N ILE A 174 -10.52 -13.28 -19.57
CA ILE A 174 -11.22 -12.08 -20.00
C ILE A 174 -10.28 -11.12 -20.74
N SER A 175 -9.02 -11.01 -20.33
CA SER A 175 -8.03 -10.15 -20.99
C SER A 175 -7.67 -10.66 -22.40
N ILE A 176 -7.62 -11.98 -22.58
CA ILE A 176 -7.39 -12.60 -23.90
C ILE A 176 -8.61 -12.38 -24.80
N LEU A 177 -9.81 -12.68 -24.29
CA LEU A 177 -11.06 -12.50 -25.02
C LEU A 177 -11.24 -11.03 -25.46
N ARG A 178 -10.93 -10.10 -24.55
CA ARG A 178 -10.99 -8.65 -24.87
C ARG A 178 -10.00 -8.24 -25.94
N ARG A 179 -8.78 -8.79 -25.97
CA ARG A 179 -7.79 -8.53 -27.03
C ARG A 179 -8.23 -9.13 -28.38
N ILE A 180 -8.81 -10.31 -28.37
CA ILE A 180 -9.34 -10.96 -29.57
C ILE A 180 -10.53 -10.15 -30.12
N ILE A 181 -11.47 -9.76 -29.28
CA ILE A 181 -12.61 -8.92 -29.68
C ILE A 181 -12.12 -7.58 -30.23
N LEU A 182 -11.17 -6.92 -29.57
CA LEU A 182 -10.59 -5.65 -30.05
C LEU A 182 -9.85 -5.82 -31.38
N PHE A 183 -9.19 -6.95 -31.61
CA PHE A 183 -8.54 -7.25 -32.87
C PHE A 183 -9.57 -7.41 -34.04
N PHE A 184 -10.67 -8.12 -33.76
CA PHE A 184 -11.76 -8.26 -34.76
C PHE A 184 -12.55 -6.97 -34.99
N VAL A 185 -12.78 -6.18 -33.91
CA VAL A 185 -13.44 -4.87 -34.03
C VAL A 185 -12.55 -3.88 -34.79
N ARG A 186 -11.24 -3.90 -34.56
CA ARG A 186 -10.29 -3.05 -35.32
C ARG A 186 -10.19 -3.44 -36.80
N LYS A 187 -10.36 -4.73 -37.13
CA LYS A 187 -10.38 -5.22 -38.51
C LYS A 187 -11.70 -4.87 -39.19
N LYS A 188 -12.82 -4.68 -38.43
CA LYS A 188 -14.12 -4.29 -39.01
C LYS A 188 -14.21 -2.77 -39.25
N ASN A 189 -13.49 -1.95 -38.47
CA ASN A 189 -13.48 -0.49 -38.64
C ASN A 189 -12.57 0.01 -39.80
N ASN A 190 -11.66 -0.82 -40.29
CA ASN A 190 -10.83 -0.46 -41.45
C ASN A 190 -11.53 -0.73 -42.81
N ASN A 191 -12.78 -1.20 -42.77
CA ASN A 191 -13.58 -1.45 -44.01
C ASN A 191 -14.88 -0.65 -44.04
N ALA A 192 -14.98 0.42 -43.24
CA ALA A 192 -16.17 1.27 -43.20
C ALA A 192 -15.76 2.75 -43.17
N GLU A 193 -15.01 3.17 -44.16
CA GLU A 193 -14.88 4.56 -44.58
C GLU A 193 -15.20 4.57 -46.09
N GLU A 194 -16.48 4.61 -46.40
CA GLU A 194 -17.12 5.04 -47.65
C GLU A 194 -18.62 4.74 -47.49
N ASP A 195 -19.35 5.81 -47.25
CA ASP A 195 -20.74 6.11 -47.61
C ASP A 195 -21.46 6.87 -46.49
N GLU A 196 -21.34 8.20 -46.53
CA GLU A 196 -22.32 9.12 -45.97
C GLU A 196 -23.36 9.41 -47.06
N GLU A 197 -24.60 9.10 -46.77
CA GLU A 197 -25.76 9.79 -47.37
C GLU A 197 -26.83 10.06 -46.33
N GLU A 198 -27.26 11.33 -46.34
CA GLU A 198 -28.30 11.95 -45.55
C GLU A 198 -29.66 11.24 -45.70
N SER A 199 -30.43 11.18 -44.60
CA SER A 199 -31.90 11.22 -44.72
C SER A 199 -32.50 11.89 -43.48
N ASP A 200 -33.08 13.04 -43.73
CA ASP A 200 -34.08 13.73 -42.92
C ASP A 200 -35.33 12.86 -42.71
N GLU A 201 -35.84 12.79 -41.49
CA GLU A 201 -37.27 12.55 -41.26
C GLU A 201 -37.74 13.15 -39.91
N GLU A 202 -38.46 14.18 -40.05
CA GLU A 202 -39.79 14.62 -39.58
C GLU A 202 -40.15 14.40 -38.11
N VAL A 203 -40.45 15.57 -37.54
CA VAL A 203 -41.12 15.83 -36.28
C VAL A 203 -42.60 15.48 -36.40
N ILE A 204 -43.11 14.65 -35.49
CA ILE A 204 -44.55 14.60 -35.18
C ILE A 204 -44.73 15.04 -33.70
N ASN A 205 -45.34 16.21 -33.55
CA ASN A 205 -45.91 16.72 -32.33
C ASN A 205 -47.28 16.07 -32.13
N ASP A 206 -47.54 15.60 -30.93
CA ASP A 206 -48.92 15.62 -30.40
C ASP A 206 -48.88 15.84 -28.89
N PRO A 207 -49.65 16.81 -28.39
CA PRO A 207 -49.67 17.19 -26.98
C PRO A 207 -50.93 16.61 -26.31
N ASP A 208 -50.77 15.99 -25.14
CA ASP A 208 -51.69 16.24 -24.04
C ASP A 208 -51.30 15.50 -22.75
N GLU A 209 -51.33 16.32 -21.71
CA GLU A 209 -51.65 16.05 -20.31
C GLU A 209 -50.79 15.10 -19.49
N LEU A 210 -49.91 15.74 -18.70
CA LEU A 210 -49.96 15.50 -17.25
C LEU A 210 -49.17 16.62 -16.54
N LYS A 211 -49.88 17.52 -15.90
CA LYS A 211 -49.31 18.45 -14.90
C LYS A 211 -48.69 17.67 -13.80
N ASP A 212 -47.38 17.54 -13.85
CA ASP A 212 -46.62 16.96 -12.77
C ASP A 212 -45.41 17.82 -12.42
N LYS A 213 -45.10 17.88 -11.15
CA LYS A 213 -44.04 18.69 -10.55
C LYS A 213 -42.73 18.53 -11.34
N ARG A 214 -42.19 19.66 -11.80
CA ARG A 214 -40.92 19.72 -12.51
C ARG A 214 -39.83 19.07 -11.66
N VAL A 215 -39.15 18.06 -12.19
CA VAL A 215 -37.92 17.52 -11.62
C VAL A 215 -36.88 18.63 -11.64
N VAL A 216 -36.29 18.94 -10.47
CA VAL A 216 -35.21 19.92 -10.37
C VAL A 216 -33.94 19.24 -10.92
N ILE A 217 -33.43 19.75 -12.04
CA ILE A 217 -32.16 19.32 -12.63
C ILE A 217 -31.14 20.40 -12.30
N SER A 218 -30.14 20.07 -11.47
CA SER A 218 -29.00 20.92 -11.21
C SER A 218 -27.74 20.33 -11.86
N SER A 219 -27.03 21.16 -12.62
CA SER A 219 -25.80 20.78 -13.32
C SER A 219 -24.60 21.51 -12.75
N VAL A 220 -23.43 20.88 -12.81
CA VAL A 220 -22.15 21.48 -12.40
C VAL A 220 -21.85 22.79 -13.13
N ASN A 221 -22.43 22.99 -14.31
CA ASN A 221 -22.23 24.20 -15.09
C ASN A 221 -22.88 25.44 -14.49
N ASP A 222 -23.87 25.30 -13.61
CA ASP A 222 -24.59 26.44 -13.01
C ASP A 222 -23.79 27.09 -11.85
N LEU A 223 -22.72 26.45 -11.37
CA LEU A 223 -21.93 26.93 -10.26
C LEU A 223 -20.58 27.56 -10.65
N ASN A 224 -20.22 27.59 -11.95
CA ASN A 224 -18.89 27.98 -12.40
C ASN A 224 -18.87 29.35 -13.10
N HIS A 225 -19.16 30.44 -12.38
CA HIS A 225 -18.72 31.78 -12.76
C HIS A 225 -17.64 32.28 -11.79
N VAL A 226 -16.51 31.54 -11.71
CA VAL A 226 -15.28 32.15 -11.24
C VAL A 226 -14.55 32.63 -12.51
N ASN A 227 -14.59 33.92 -12.75
CA ASN A 227 -13.74 34.55 -13.78
C ASN A 227 -12.27 34.33 -13.36
N ILE A 228 -11.64 33.38 -14.04
CA ILE A 228 -10.18 33.21 -13.95
C ILE A 228 -9.59 34.21 -14.93
N GLU A 229 -9.19 35.37 -14.43
CA GLU A 229 -8.39 36.31 -15.22
C GLU A 229 -7.09 35.61 -15.64
N GLU A 230 -6.83 35.56 -16.93
CA GLU A 230 -5.59 35.08 -17.51
C GLU A 230 -4.48 36.09 -17.20
N THR A 231 -3.76 35.90 -16.11
CA THR A 231 -2.47 36.54 -15.90
C THR A 231 -1.40 35.59 -16.44
N ASN A 232 -1.03 35.77 -17.68
CA ASN A 232 0.14 35.17 -18.30
C ASN A 232 1.36 36.07 -18.04
N GLU A 233 2.00 35.92 -16.88
CA GLU A 233 3.38 36.33 -16.73
C GLU A 233 4.07 35.34 -15.78
N VAL A 234 4.87 34.45 -16.37
CA VAL A 234 5.86 33.65 -15.63
C VAL A 234 7.09 34.52 -15.45
N GLU A 235 7.14 35.31 -14.39
CA GLU A 235 8.37 35.94 -13.95
C GLU A 235 9.39 34.89 -13.55
N GLU A 236 10.58 34.91 -14.17
CA GLU A 236 11.71 34.10 -13.72
C GLU A 236 12.07 34.49 -12.27
N PRO A 237 12.26 33.55 -11.35
CA PRO A 237 12.53 33.83 -9.96
C PRO A 237 13.93 34.45 -9.81
N ILE A 238 13.97 35.72 -9.47
CA ILE A 238 15.19 36.39 -9.04
C ILE A 238 15.52 35.91 -7.63
N ILE A 239 16.71 35.33 -7.45
CA ILE A 239 17.26 34.87 -6.17
C ILE A 239 17.52 36.07 -5.25
N THR A 240 16.51 36.52 -4.52
CA THR A 240 16.66 37.52 -3.46
C THR A 240 15.71 37.24 -2.30
N GLY A 241 16.28 36.81 -1.19
CA GLY A 241 15.84 37.04 0.21
C GLY A 241 14.50 36.41 0.69
N ASP A 242 13.42 36.53 -0.02
CA ASP A 242 12.10 36.08 0.44
C ASP A 242 11.55 34.95 -0.43
N TYR A 243 11.26 33.81 0.21
CA TYR A 243 10.62 32.68 -0.45
C TYR A 243 9.19 33.03 -0.92
N LYS A 244 8.93 32.90 -2.23
CA LYS A 244 7.62 33.12 -2.84
C LYS A 244 6.89 31.80 -3.05
N LEU A 245 5.61 31.75 -2.71
CA LEU A 245 4.78 30.56 -2.95
C LEU A 245 4.64 30.30 -4.45
N PRO A 246 4.62 29.01 -4.89
CA PRO A 246 4.40 28.66 -6.28
C PRO A 246 3.06 29.21 -6.78
N PRO A 247 3.04 29.92 -7.91
CA PRO A 247 1.82 30.51 -8.43
C PRO A 247 0.91 29.44 -9.06
N ILE A 248 -0.40 29.69 -9.03
CA ILE A 248 -1.41 28.77 -9.58
C ILE A 248 -1.28 28.57 -11.10
N SER A 249 -0.60 29.47 -11.80
CA SER A 249 -0.31 29.38 -13.24
C SER A 249 0.58 28.20 -13.62
N LEU A 250 1.32 27.60 -12.68
CA LEU A 250 2.10 26.38 -12.91
C LEU A 250 1.21 25.15 -13.19
N LEU A 251 -0.05 25.21 -12.77
CA LEU A 251 -1.03 24.16 -13.00
C LEU A 251 -1.83 24.42 -14.29
N ASN A 252 -2.13 23.35 -15.03
CA ASN A 252 -2.81 23.43 -16.30
C ASN A 252 -4.27 23.93 -16.15
N VAL A 253 -4.72 24.68 -17.15
CA VAL A 253 -6.13 25.12 -17.22
C VAL A 253 -7.04 23.92 -17.48
N PRO A 254 -8.17 23.78 -16.75
CA PRO A 254 -9.08 22.66 -16.94
C PRO A 254 -9.69 22.66 -18.35
N LYS A 255 -9.71 21.51 -19.01
CA LYS A 255 -10.34 21.36 -20.33
C LYS A 255 -11.86 21.34 -20.16
N LYS A 256 -12.58 22.17 -20.90
CA LYS A 256 -14.04 22.11 -20.96
C LYS A 256 -14.46 20.83 -21.67
N VAL A 257 -15.28 20.02 -21.02
CA VAL A 257 -15.87 18.79 -21.61
C VAL A 257 -17.32 19.04 -21.90
N ASN A 258 -17.77 18.61 -23.08
CA ASN A 258 -19.18 18.73 -23.45
C ASN A 258 -20.01 17.66 -22.70
N THR A 259 -20.88 18.09 -21.80
CA THR A 259 -21.70 17.20 -20.95
C THR A 259 -23.14 17.03 -21.45
N LYS A 260 -23.50 17.56 -22.61
CA LYS A 260 -24.86 17.46 -23.16
C LYS A 260 -25.40 16.04 -23.22
N ALA A 261 -24.54 15.06 -23.58
CA ALA A 261 -24.92 13.65 -23.58
C ALA A 261 -25.32 13.10 -22.19
N ASN A 262 -24.87 13.72 -21.09
CA ASN A 262 -25.30 13.33 -19.74
C ASN A 262 -26.72 13.87 -19.47
N GLU A 263 -27.03 15.08 -19.91
CA GLU A 263 -28.32 15.73 -19.71
C GLU A 263 -29.43 14.99 -20.46
N GLU A 264 -29.18 14.60 -21.73
CA GLU A 264 -30.13 13.82 -22.57
C GLU A 264 -30.46 12.45 -21.94
N ASN A 265 -29.50 11.82 -21.27
CA ASN A 265 -29.71 10.52 -20.62
C ASN A 265 -30.49 10.60 -19.30
N ILE A 266 -30.60 11.79 -18.67
CA ILE A 266 -31.25 11.91 -17.35
C ILE A 266 -32.71 11.48 -17.43
N THR A 267 -33.47 12.00 -18.41
CA THR A 267 -34.88 11.69 -18.57
C THR A 267 -35.10 10.21 -18.85
N THR A 268 -34.26 9.63 -19.69
CA THR A 268 -34.32 8.18 -20.00
C THR A 268 -34.04 7.34 -18.77
N ASN A 269 -32.99 7.68 -18.00
CA ASN A 269 -32.64 6.97 -16.79
C ASN A 269 -33.71 7.09 -15.71
N ILE A 270 -34.36 8.25 -15.57
CA ILE A 270 -35.50 8.42 -14.64
C ILE A 270 -36.62 7.44 -14.97
N LYS A 271 -37.04 7.39 -16.25
CA LYS A 271 -38.10 6.47 -16.71
C LYS A 271 -37.72 5.00 -16.43
N LEU A 272 -36.49 4.61 -16.75
CA LEU A 272 -36.00 3.24 -16.51
C LEU A 272 -35.94 2.90 -15.01
N LEU A 273 -35.49 3.84 -14.16
CA LEU A 273 -35.48 3.66 -12.71
C LEU A 273 -36.89 3.44 -12.16
N GLU A 274 -37.85 4.31 -12.53
CA GLU A 274 -39.24 4.22 -12.07
C GLU A 274 -39.91 2.95 -12.58
N GLN A 275 -39.58 2.50 -13.80
CA GLN A 275 -40.05 1.22 -14.33
C GLN A 275 -39.52 0.04 -13.51
N VAL A 276 -38.20 -0.01 -13.27
CA VAL A 276 -37.60 -1.08 -12.44
C VAL A 276 -38.24 -1.11 -11.05
N LEU A 277 -38.46 0.04 -10.43
CA LEU A 277 -39.10 0.08 -9.12
C LEU A 277 -40.53 -0.47 -9.17
N THR A 278 -41.29 -0.15 -10.22
CA THR A 278 -42.66 -0.66 -10.43
C THR A 278 -42.66 -2.17 -10.68
N ASP A 279 -41.75 -2.69 -11.51
CA ASP A 279 -41.62 -4.12 -11.82
C ASP A 279 -41.33 -4.96 -10.55
N PHE A 280 -40.65 -4.36 -9.57
CA PHE A 280 -40.36 -4.99 -8.28
C PHE A 280 -41.35 -4.60 -7.15
N ASP A 281 -42.49 -4.02 -7.48
CA ASP A 281 -43.52 -3.62 -6.54
C ASP A 281 -43.01 -2.65 -5.46
N ILE A 282 -42.24 -1.63 -5.90
CA ILE A 282 -41.74 -0.55 -5.06
C ILE A 282 -42.32 0.75 -5.55
N HIS A 283 -43.16 1.37 -4.73
CA HIS A 283 -43.71 2.67 -5.05
C HIS A 283 -42.74 3.78 -4.64
N GLY A 284 -42.02 4.33 -5.61
CA GLY A 284 -41.10 5.43 -5.44
C GLY A 284 -41.04 6.30 -6.67
N LYS A 285 -40.73 7.58 -6.49
CA LYS A 285 -40.62 8.58 -7.56
C LYS A 285 -39.28 9.30 -7.47
N VAL A 286 -38.65 9.56 -8.63
CA VAL A 286 -37.46 10.39 -8.68
C VAL A 286 -37.88 11.87 -8.57
N VAL A 287 -37.40 12.55 -7.54
CA VAL A 287 -37.76 13.97 -7.21
C VAL A 287 -36.67 14.94 -7.67
N ALA A 288 -35.42 14.51 -7.78
CA ALA A 288 -34.31 15.33 -8.25
C ALA A 288 -33.21 14.48 -8.89
N ALA A 289 -32.44 15.09 -9.78
CA ALA A 289 -31.24 14.51 -10.36
C ALA A 289 -30.09 15.53 -10.29
N HIS A 290 -28.98 15.12 -9.67
CA HIS A 290 -27.79 15.95 -9.50
C HIS A 290 -26.66 15.41 -10.35
N VAL A 291 -26.23 16.19 -11.33
CA VAL A 291 -25.15 15.79 -12.27
C VAL A 291 -23.81 16.19 -11.67
N GLY A 292 -23.08 15.20 -11.17
CA GLY A 292 -21.71 15.37 -10.69
C GLY A 292 -20.65 15.13 -11.76
N PRO A 293 -19.36 15.23 -11.40
CA PRO A 293 -18.26 15.07 -12.35
C PRO A 293 -18.20 13.68 -13.01
N THR A 294 -18.46 12.62 -12.26
CA THR A 294 -18.32 11.23 -12.68
C THR A 294 -19.59 10.41 -12.52
N VAL A 295 -20.50 10.84 -11.67
CA VAL A 295 -21.78 10.18 -11.43
C VAL A 295 -22.92 11.21 -11.40
N THR A 296 -24.11 10.76 -11.79
CA THR A 296 -25.36 11.49 -11.51
C THR A 296 -26.08 10.80 -10.37
N GLN A 297 -26.42 11.56 -9.33
CA GLN A 297 -27.22 11.06 -8.21
C GLN A 297 -28.69 11.36 -8.47
N TYR A 298 -29.50 10.31 -8.47
CA TYR A 298 -30.97 10.42 -8.56
C TYR A 298 -31.55 10.32 -7.14
N GLU A 299 -32.26 11.35 -6.72
CA GLU A 299 -32.96 11.34 -5.42
C GLU A 299 -34.34 10.70 -5.58
N LEU A 300 -34.53 9.63 -4.83
CA LEU A 300 -35.76 8.84 -4.83
C LEU A 300 -36.56 9.07 -3.55
N GLU A 301 -37.80 9.50 -3.68
CA GLU A 301 -38.78 9.56 -2.60
C GLU A 301 -39.60 8.26 -2.61
N LEU A 302 -39.69 7.62 -1.44
CA LEU A 302 -40.46 6.38 -1.28
C LEU A 302 -41.81 6.65 -0.63
N LYS A 303 -42.83 5.88 -1.05
CA LYS A 303 -44.11 5.83 -0.36
C LYS A 303 -43.91 5.28 1.05
N SER A 304 -44.57 5.90 2.02
CA SER A 304 -44.57 5.47 3.42
C SER A 304 -44.89 3.96 3.55
N GLY A 305 -44.14 3.26 4.39
CA GLY A 305 -44.29 1.81 4.59
C GLY A 305 -43.36 0.94 3.69
N THR A 306 -42.64 1.51 2.73
CA THR A 306 -41.70 0.78 1.91
C THR A 306 -40.43 0.44 2.71
N LYS A 307 -40.04 -0.83 2.75
CA LYS A 307 -38.82 -1.26 3.44
C LYS A 307 -37.58 -0.87 2.64
N VAL A 308 -36.68 -0.08 3.22
CA VAL A 308 -35.43 0.39 2.60
C VAL A 308 -34.55 -0.78 2.10
N ASN A 309 -34.50 -1.89 2.83
CA ASN A 309 -33.73 -3.06 2.43
C ASN A 309 -34.19 -3.66 1.08
N LYS A 310 -35.48 -3.50 0.69
CA LYS A 310 -35.99 -3.97 -0.59
C LYS A 310 -35.29 -3.22 -1.75
N ILE A 311 -35.02 -1.92 -1.59
CA ILE A 311 -34.29 -1.14 -2.58
C ILE A 311 -32.80 -1.43 -2.57
N LEU A 312 -32.19 -1.56 -1.39
CA LEU A 312 -30.77 -1.90 -1.27
C LEU A 312 -30.43 -3.24 -1.95
N SER A 313 -31.39 -4.17 -2.03
CA SER A 313 -31.20 -5.45 -2.73
C SER A 313 -31.26 -5.35 -4.24
N LEU A 314 -31.84 -4.27 -4.84
CA LEU A 314 -32.03 -4.10 -6.27
C LEU A 314 -30.80 -3.48 -7.00
N ASN A 315 -29.66 -3.39 -6.36
CA ASN A 315 -28.45 -2.82 -6.98
C ASN A 315 -28.12 -3.42 -8.35
N LYS A 316 -28.21 -4.74 -8.46
CA LYS A 316 -27.83 -5.48 -9.68
C LYS A 316 -28.88 -5.31 -10.78
N GLU A 317 -30.15 -5.33 -10.41
CA GLU A 317 -31.28 -5.16 -11.31
C GLU A 317 -31.30 -3.75 -11.90
N ILE A 318 -31.07 -2.73 -11.07
CA ILE A 318 -30.93 -1.35 -11.52
C ILE A 318 -29.71 -1.18 -12.42
N ALA A 319 -28.56 -1.76 -12.04
CA ALA A 319 -27.35 -1.70 -12.86
C ALA A 319 -27.55 -2.38 -14.22
N LEU A 320 -28.28 -3.51 -14.26
CA LEU A 320 -28.63 -4.22 -15.49
C LEU A 320 -29.54 -3.39 -16.39
N ALA A 321 -30.62 -2.84 -15.85
CA ALA A 321 -31.59 -2.05 -16.60
C ALA A 321 -30.98 -0.77 -17.22
N LEU A 322 -30.04 -0.16 -16.50
CA LEU A 322 -29.34 1.06 -16.94
C LEU A 322 -28.06 0.78 -17.73
N ALA A 323 -27.75 -0.48 -18.01
CA ALA A 323 -26.49 -0.91 -18.63
C ALA A 323 -25.23 -0.30 -17.94
N ALA A 324 -25.31 -0.05 -16.61
CA ALA A 324 -24.25 0.51 -15.82
C ALA A 324 -23.36 -0.61 -15.24
N LYS A 325 -22.05 -0.32 -15.07
CA LYS A 325 -21.10 -1.30 -14.50
C LYS A 325 -21.45 -1.68 -13.06
N ASP A 326 -21.80 -0.69 -12.27
CA ASP A 326 -22.25 -0.81 -10.88
C ASP A 326 -23.06 0.44 -10.50
N VAL A 327 -23.94 0.30 -9.51
CA VAL A 327 -24.78 1.38 -8.98
C VAL A 327 -24.61 1.41 -7.46
N ARG A 328 -24.37 2.59 -6.89
CA ARG A 328 -24.33 2.77 -5.44
C ARG A 328 -25.65 3.35 -4.95
N ILE A 329 -26.26 2.69 -3.97
CA ILE A 329 -27.46 3.19 -3.30
C ILE A 329 -27.08 3.71 -1.92
N GLN A 330 -27.43 4.97 -1.63
CA GLN A 330 -27.23 5.61 -0.34
C GLN A 330 -28.58 5.83 0.32
N ALA A 331 -28.85 5.16 1.41
CA ALA A 331 -30.15 5.20 2.06
C ALA A 331 -30.01 5.33 3.60
N PRO A 332 -30.44 6.45 4.18
CA PRO A 332 -30.91 7.68 3.52
C PRO A 332 -29.77 8.58 3.03
N ILE A 333 -30.10 9.62 2.26
CA ILE A 333 -29.18 10.74 2.04
C ILE A 333 -29.07 11.52 3.35
N PRO A 334 -27.86 11.85 3.84
CA PRO A 334 -27.68 12.59 5.08
C PRO A 334 -28.48 13.91 5.09
N GLY A 335 -29.30 14.10 6.12
CA GLY A 335 -30.15 15.29 6.28
C GLY A 335 -31.42 15.33 5.40
N LYS A 336 -31.71 14.26 4.64
CA LYS A 336 -32.91 14.14 3.80
C LYS A 336 -33.68 12.85 4.11
N ASN A 337 -34.97 12.85 3.76
CA ASN A 337 -35.83 11.66 3.82
C ASN A 337 -35.88 10.87 2.48
N THR A 338 -34.96 11.14 1.60
CA THR A 338 -34.83 10.53 0.28
C THR A 338 -33.67 9.54 0.22
N ILE A 339 -33.68 8.69 -0.81
CA ILE A 339 -32.62 7.73 -1.13
C ILE A 339 -31.87 8.23 -2.36
N GLY A 340 -30.54 8.21 -2.31
CA GLY A 340 -29.69 8.53 -3.45
C GLY A 340 -29.29 7.27 -4.23
N ILE A 341 -29.45 7.31 -5.54
CA ILE A 341 -28.97 6.29 -6.47
C ILE A 341 -27.92 6.93 -7.37
N ASP A 342 -26.65 6.57 -7.16
CA ASP A 342 -25.52 7.12 -7.90
C ASP A 342 -25.27 6.24 -9.15
N ILE A 343 -25.46 6.81 -10.33
CA ILE A 343 -25.28 6.14 -11.64
C ILE A 343 -24.07 6.77 -12.34
N PRO A 344 -23.15 5.98 -12.89
CA PRO A 344 -22.01 6.49 -13.65
C PRO A 344 -22.42 7.30 -14.86
N ASN A 345 -21.78 8.45 -15.07
CA ASN A 345 -21.97 9.28 -16.25
C ASN A 345 -21.38 8.60 -17.51
N LYS A 346 -22.01 8.76 -18.65
CA LYS A 346 -21.44 8.34 -19.95
C LYS A 346 -20.17 9.11 -20.28
N VAL A 347 -20.18 10.42 -20.02
CA VAL A 347 -19.04 11.31 -20.18
C VAL A 347 -18.64 11.84 -18.82
N THR A 348 -17.41 11.53 -18.40
CA THR A 348 -16.85 11.99 -17.12
C THR A 348 -16.10 13.31 -17.31
N THR A 349 -16.29 14.24 -16.38
CA THR A 349 -15.58 15.52 -16.36
C THR A 349 -14.41 15.41 -15.38
N PRO A 350 -13.15 15.53 -15.84
CA PRO A 350 -12.01 15.52 -14.92
C PRO A 350 -12.02 16.76 -14.03
N VAL A 351 -11.77 16.59 -12.74
CA VAL A 351 -11.63 17.67 -11.77
C VAL A 351 -10.15 18.03 -11.69
N SER A 352 -9.76 19.24 -12.07
CA SER A 352 -8.34 19.65 -12.00
C SER A 352 -7.99 20.21 -10.61
N LEU A 353 -6.71 20.00 -10.19
CA LEU A 353 -6.20 20.58 -8.95
C LEU A 353 -6.31 22.11 -8.96
N ARG A 354 -5.98 22.75 -10.10
CA ARG A 354 -6.08 24.21 -10.29
C ARG A 354 -7.47 24.74 -9.96
N GLU A 355 -8.51 24.09 -10.49
CA GLU A 355 -9.90 24.50 -10.32
C GLU A 355 -10.33 24.48 -8.84
N VAL A 356 -9.95 23.43 -8.11
CA VAL A 356 -10.36 23.29 -6.71
C VAL A 356 -9.54 24.21 -5.80
N LEU A 357 -8.24 24.44 -6.10
CA LEU A 357 -7.40 25.42 -5.39
C LEU A 357 -7.92 26.85 -5.57
N ALA A 358 -8.32 27.20 -6.80
CA ALA A 358 -8.90 28.54 -7.06
C ALA A 358 -10.25 28.77 -6.37
N ALA A 359 -10.96 27.71 -6.04
CA ALA A 359 -12.25 27.79 -5.36
C ALA A 359 -12.15 27.79 -3.82
N VAL A 360 -10.95 27.77 -3.25
CA VAL A 360 -10.74 27.85 -1.81
C VAL A 360 -11.17 29.24 -1.31
N PRO A 361 -12.04 29.35 -0.30
CA PRO A 361 -12.51 30.63 0.22
C PRO A 361 -11.39 31.46 0.85
N LYS A 362 -11.53 32.78 0.79
CA LYS A 362 -10.52 33.73 1.29
C LYS A 362 -10.24 33.61 2.80
N ASP A 363 -11.25 33.24 3.58
CA ASP A 363 -11.12 32.99 5.04
C ASP A 363 -10.20 31.78 5.37
N LYS A 364 -9.88 30.95 4.37
CA LYS A 364 -8.99 29.80 4.50
C LYS A 364 -7.64 29.98 3.75
N GLU A 365 -7.39 31.15 3.22
CA GLU A 365 -6.12 31.46 2.52
C GLU A 365 -4.91 31.27 3.44
N ASP A 366 -5.03 31.61 4.72
CA ASP A 366 -3.96 31.49 5.72
C ASP A 366 -3.76 30.06 6.25
N SER A 367 -4.63 29.12 5.88
CA SER A 367 -4.49 27.72 6.33
C SER A 367 -3.36 27.02 5.59
N LYS A 368 -2.19 26.88 6.25
CA LYS A 368 -0.95 26.32 5.68
C LYS A 368 -1.05 24.81 5.39
N LEU A 369 -1.87 24.11 6.13
CA LEU A 369 -2.09 22.65 6.03
C LEU A 369 -3.41 22.30 5.34
N LEU A 370 -3.96 23.21 4.52
CA LEU A 370 -5.13 22.91 3.71
C LEU A 370 -4.72 22.08 2.51
N ALA A 371 -5.28 20.88 2.40
CA ALA A 371 -5.12 19.96 1.29
C ALA A 371 -6.42 19.85 0.50
N VAL A 372 -6.32 20.01 -0.82
CA VAL A 372 -7.45 19.88 -1.73
C VAL A 372 -7.76 18.40 -1.96
N LEU A 373 -9.03 18.02 -1.91
CA LEU A 373 -9.47 16.66 -2.18
C LEU A 373 -10.10 16.51 -3.57
N GLY A 374 -10.97 17.41 -3.98
CA GLY A 374 -11.69 17.33 -5.26
C GLY A 374 -13.07 17.99 -5.22
N LYS A 375 -14.04 17.40 -5.91
CA LYS A 375 -15.45 17.86 -5.91
C LYS A 375 -16.38 16.73 -5.45
N ASP A 376 -17.40 17.09 -4.69
CA ASP A 376 -18.47 16.15 -4.32
C ASP A 376 -19.43 15.89 -5.52
N ILE A 377 -20.42 15.03 -5.29
CA ILE A 377 -21.42 14.68 -6.31
C ILE A 377 -22.31 15.86 -6.72
N MET A 378 -22.38 16.93 -5.93
CA MET A 378 -23.05 18.18 -6.26
C MET A 378 -22.16 19.16 -7.01
N GLY A 379 -20.87 18.81 -7.24
CA GLY A 379 -19.89 19.69 -7.86
C GLY A 379 -19.23 20.68 -6.93
N ASN A 380 -19.55 20.68 -5.63
CA ASN A 380 -18.91 21.57 -4.67
C ASN A 380 -17.46 21.17 -4.42
N PRO A 381 -16.53 22.14 -4.36
CA PRO A 381 -15.14 21.86 -4.02
C PRO A 381 -15.03 21.35 -2.58
N ARG A 382 -14.16 20.35 -2.39
CA ARG A 382 -13.89 19.72 -1.10
C ARG A 382 -12.39 19.74 -0.82
N TRP A 383 -12.07 20.10 0.42
CA TRP A 383 -10.72 20.14 0.97
C TRP A 383 -10.73 19.62 2.41
N MET A 384 -9.57 19.36 2.93
CA MET A 384 -9.37 19.07 4.35
C MET A 384 -8.26 19.95 4.93
N GLU A 385 -8.35 20.26 6.21
CA GLU A 385 -7.29 20.89 6.97
C GLU A 385 -6.59 19.81 7.81
N VAL A 386 -5.35 19.46 7.45
CA VAL A 386 -4.61 18.34 8.05
C VAL A 386 -4.45 18.51 9.57
N ASN A 387 -4.32 19.74 10.08
CA ASN A 387 -4.28 20.01 11.52
C ASN A 387 -5.62 19.75 12.26
N LYS A 388 -6.75 19.84 11.54
CA LYS A 388 -8.08 19.53 12.10
C LYS A 388 -8.42 18.04 11.97
N THR A 389 -7.90 17.38 10.94
CA THR A 389 -7.94 15.92 10.71
C THR A 389 -6.54 15.34 10.87
N PRO A 390 -6.01 15.27 12.10
CA PRO A 390 -4.57 15.23 12.37
C PRO A 390 -3.83 14.06 11.74
N HIS A 391 -4.53 12.95 11.50
CA HIS A 391 -3.96 11.74 10.90
C HIS A 391 -4.95 11.17 9.90
N LEU A 392 -4.43 10.74 8.75
CA LEU A 392 -5.24 10.29 7.61
C LEU A 392 -4.74 8.94 7.10
N LEU A 393 -5.68 8.01 6.93
CA LEU A 393 -5.45 6.75 6.22
C LEU A 393 -6.02 6.86 4.80
N ILE A 394 -5.20 6.54 3.80
CA ILE A 394 -5.59 6.52 2.38
C ILE A 394 -5.38 5.11 1.84
N ALA A 395 -6.44 4.44 1.40
CA ALA A 395 -6.31 3.09 0.87
C ALA A 395 -7.11 2.89 -0.42
N GLY A 396 -6.67 1.93 -1.25
CA GLY A 396 -7.36 1.58 -2.49
C GLY A 396 -6.53 0.70 -3.41
N ALA A 397 -7.17 0.06 -4.38
CA ALA A 397 -6.50 -0.80 -5.35
C ALA A 397 -5.53 -0.02 -6.25
N THR A 398 -4.56 -0.72 -6.84
CA THR A 398 -3.64 -0.13 -7.83
C THR A 398 -4.41 0.49 -9.00
N GLY A 399 -4.07 1.72 -9.38
CA GLY A 399 -4.74 2.46 -10.46
C GLY A 399 -6.10 3.06 -10.06
N SER A 400 -6.49 3.03 -8.78
CA SER A 400 -7.75 3.64 -8.30
C SER A 400 -7.69 5.16 -8.17
N GLY A 401 -6.49 5.76 -8.08
CA GLY A 401 -6.25 7.19 -7.92
C GLY A 401 -5.54 7.60 -6.63
N LYS A 402 -5.09 6.62 -5.80
CA LYS A 402 -4.39 6.85 -4.53
C LYS A 402 -3.20 7.78 -4.67
N SER A 403 -2.26 7.47 -5.56
CA SER A 403 -1.02 8.24 -5.75
C SER A 403 -1.29 9.66 -6.25
N VAL A 404 -2.27 9.83 -7.14
CA VAL A 404 -2.69 11.15 -7.60
C VAL A 404 -3.24 11.99 -6.44
N CYS A 405 -4.03 11.40 -5.54
CA CYS A 405 -4.53 12.08 -4.36
C CYS A 405 -3.40 12.48 -3.39
N VAL A 406 -2.43 11.60 -3.14
CA VAL A 406 -1.25 11.89 -2.32
C VAL A 406 -0.47 13.06 -2.93
N ASN A 407 -0.21 13.02 -4.23
CA ASN A 407 0.45 14.11 -4.96
C ASN A 407 -0.36 15.42 -4.91
N SER A 408 -1.70 15.35 -5.01
CA SER A 408 -2.58 16.52 -4.86
C SER A 408 -2.47 17.16 -3.48
N ILE A 409 -2.42 16.33 -2.41
CA ILE A 409 -2.24 16.80 -1.03
C ILE A 409 -0.88 17.48 -0.86
N ILE A 410 0.21 16.84 -1.31
CA ILE A 410 1.56 17.39 -1.20
C ILE A 410 1.67 18.70 -1.98
N THR A 411 1.22 18.71 -3.24
CA THR A 411 1.25 19.91 -4.10
C THR A 411 0.44 21.04 -3.49
N SER A 412 -0.72 20.74 -2.90
CA SER A 412 -1.54 21.75 -2.17
C SER A 412 -0.74 22.39 -1.04
N ILE A 413 0.01 21.59 -0.27
CA ILE A 413 0.85 22.09 0.84
C ILE A 413 2.02 22.95 0.30
N LEU A 414 2.73 22.47 -0.73
CA LEU A 414 3.87 23.20 -1.33
C LEU A 414 3.45 24.55 -1.92
N MET A 415 2.23 24.66 -2.44
CA MET A 415 1.69 25.89 -3.01
C MET A 415 1.15 26.88 -1.98
N ARG A 416 1.02 26.48 -0.69
CA ARG A 416 0.36 27.29 0.35
C ARG A 416 1.22 27.55 1.57
N ALA A 417 2.32 26.84 1.75
CA ALA A 417 3.18 26.95 2.91
C ALA A 417 4.64 27.18 2.51
N LYS A 418 5.33 28.00 3.28
CA LYS A 418 6.78 28.19 3.16
C LYS A 418 7.54 27.05 3.86
N PRO A 419 8.82 26.81 3.50
CA PRO A 419 9.63 25.75 4.13
C PRO A 419 9.88 25.91 5.64
N ASP A 420 9.74 27.12 6.16
CA ASP A 420 9.83 27.44 7.59
C ASP A 420 8.48 27.31 8.33
N GLU A 421 7.37 27.20 7.60
CA GLU A 421 6.04 26.99 8.16
C GLU A 421 5.67 25.50 8.21
N VAL A 422 6.04 24.73 7.17
CA VAL A 422 5.72 23.28 7.05
C VAL A 422 6.93 22.51 6.58
N LYS A 423 7.25 21.44 7.28
CA LYS A 423 8.25 20.45 6.92
C LYS A 423 7.61 19.12 6.57
N LEU A 424 8.25 18.38 5.67
CA LEU A 424 7.77 17.09 5.17
C LEU A 424 8.80 15.99 5.46
N VAL A 425 8.31 14.83 5.86
CA VAL A 425 9.08 13.58 5.93
C VAL A 425 8.35 12.58 5.07
N MET A 426 9.04 12.03 4.07
CA MET A 426 8.42 11.14 3.07
C MET A 426 9.07 9.76 3.09
N VAL A 427 8.23 8.72 3.07
CA VAL A 427 8.65 7.32 3.03
C VAL A 427 8.03 6.67 1.79
N ASP A 428 8.88 6.22 0.87
CA ASP A 428 8.51 5.55 -0.38
C ASP A 428 9.36 4.28 -0.58
N PRO A 429 8.95 3.14 -0.04
CA PRO A 429 9.70 1.90 -0.16
C PRO A 429 9.86 1.40 -1.61
N LYS A 430 9.00 1.86 -2.52
CA LYS A 430 8.99 1.46 -3.93
C LYS A 430 9.87 2.32 -4.83
N LYS A 431 10.29 3.49 -4.38
CA LYS A 431 11.09 4.50 -5.13
C LYS A 431 10.40 4.99 -6.42
N VAL A 432 9.09 5.11 -6.43
CA VAL A 432 8.32 5.42 -7.64
C VAL A 432 7.56 6.73 -7.50
N GLU A 433 6.78 6.88 -6.42
CA GLU A 433 5.75 7.91 -6.34
C GLU A 433 6.26 9.23 -5.73
N LEU A 434 7.14 9.16 -4.72
CA LEU A 434 7.57 10.33 -3.95
C LEU A 434 9.01 10.78 -4.27
N SER A 435 9.77 10.02 -5.04
CA SER A 435 11.17 10.32 -5.36
C SER A 435 11.35 11.65 -6.09
N MET A 436 10.33 12.14 -6.80
CA MET A 436 10.33 13.42 -7.51
C MET A 436 10.42 14.64 -6.60
N TYR A 437 10.08 14.50 -5.31
CA TYR A 437 10.15 15.57 -4.32
C TYR A 437 11.56 15.78 -3.73
N ASN A 438 12.53 14.90 -4.02
CA ASN A 438 13.89 15.05 -3.50
C ASN A 438 14.49 16.39 -3.90
N GLY A 439 15.11 17.06 -2.93
CA GLY A 439 15.67 18.41 -3.11
C GLY A 439 14.72 19.54 -2.77
N ALA A 440 13.41 19.29 -2.58
CA ALA A 440 12.46 20.31 -2.16
C ALA A 440 12.83 20.86 -0.76
N PRO A 441 12.82 22.19 -0.55
CA PRO A 441 13.27 22.84 0.70
C PRO A 441 12.39 22.50 1.91
N HIS A 442 11.20 21.94 1.68
CA HIS A 442 10.29 21.48 2.73
C HIS A 442 10.72 20.15 3.34
N LEU A 443 11.59 19.37 2.69
CA LEU A 443 12.00 18.06 3.20
C LEU A 443 12.95 18.20 4.40
N LEU A 444 12.68 17.44 5.48
CA LEU A 444 13.59 17.27 6.63
C LEU A 444 14.72 16.28 6.33
N ALA A 445 14.43 15.26 5.53
CA ALA A 445 15.39 14.26 5.07
C ALA A 445 15.10 13.90 3.61
N PRO A 446 16.06 13.32 2.86
CA PRO A 446 15.77 12.71 1.57
C PRO A 446 14.64 11.68 1.71
N VAL A 447 13.87 11.47 0.64
CA VAL A 447 12.81 10.45 0.64
C VAL A 447 13.37 9.09 1.06
N VAL A 448 12.81 8.53 2.14
CA VAL A 448 13.29 7.30 2.75
C VAL A 448 12.75 6.09 2.01
N ASN A 449 13.65 5.31 1.41
CA ASN A 449 13.27 4.19 0.53
C ASN A 449 13.47 2.80 1.19
N ASP A 450 14.23 2.73 2.27
CA ASP A 450 14.47 1.47 3.00
C ASP A 450 13.49 1.33 4.16
N PRO A 451 12.74 0.21 4.25
CA PRO A 451 11.75 0.01 5.32
C PRO A 451 12.35 0.00 6.73
N LYS A 452 13.60 -0.45 6.90
CA LYS A 452 14.28 -0.42 8.22
C LYS A 452 14.63 1.00 8.60
N LYS A 453 15.18 1.78 7.65
CA LYS A 453 15.45 3.21 7.86
C LYS A 453 14.17 3.97 8.13
N ALA A 454 13.06 3.62 7.47
CA ALA A 454 11.76 4.22 7.74
C ALA A 454 11.30 4.01 9.18
N SER A 455 11.48 2.81 9.76
CA SER A 455 11.15 2.58 11.18
C SER A 455 11.98 3.43 12.12
N VAL A 456 13.26 3.66 11.80
CA VAL A 456 14.15 4.55 12.58
C VAL A 456 13.69 6.01 12.46
N VAL A 457 13.36 6.46 11.24
CA VAL A 457 12.84 7.83 11.03
C VAL A 457 11.55 8.06 11.80
N LEU A 458 10.63 7.09 11.83
CA LEU A 458 9.41 7.20 12.64
C LEU A 458 9.71 7.32 14.14
N LYS A 459 10.73 6.61 14.66
CA LYS A 459 11.20 6.79 16.05
C LYS A 459 11.75 8.19 16.27
N LYS A 460 12.51 8.73 15.32
CA LYS A 460 13.02 10.11 15.39
C LYS A 460 11.89 11.16 15.38
N ILE A 461 10.80 10.91 14.67
CA ILE A 461 9.58 11.74 14.74
C ILE A 461 8.97 11.70 16.15
N VAL A 462 8.98 10.54 16.80
CA VAL A 462 8.51 10.42 18.19
C VAL A 462 9.43 11.21 19.15
N GLU A 463 10.75 11.13 18.99
CA GLU A 463 11.71 11.91 19.77
C GLU A 463 11.51 13.43 19.56
N GLU A 464 11.32 13.88 18.32
CA GLU A 464 11.01 15.28 18.00
C GLU A 464 9.67 15.72 18.63
N MET A 465 8.66 14.84 18.64
CA MET A 465 7.39 15.10 19.32
C MET A 465 7.59 15.34 20.81
N GLU A 466 8.38 14.51 21.49
CA GLU A 466 8.72 14.63 22.90
C GLU A 466 9.46 15.94 23.18
N HIS A 467 10.48 16.25 22.38
CA HIS A 467 11.21 17.52 22.47
C HIS A 467 10.27 18.74 22.31
N ARG A 468 9.29 18.67 21.39
CA ARG A 468 8.32 19.75 21.26
C ARG A 468 7.42 19.89 22.48
N TYR A 469 7.07 18.80 23.15
CA TYR A 469 6.31 18.86 24.39
C TYR A 469 7.10 19.56 25.50
N ASP A 470 8.40 19.35 25.58
CA ASP A 470 9.27 20.07 26.51
C ASP A 470 9.25 21.58 26.21
N LEU A 471 9.38 21.99 24.93
CA LEU A 471 9.30 23.39 24.51
C LEU A 471 7.93 24.02 24.84
N LEU A 472 6.83 23.28 24.63
CA LEU A 472 5.49 23.75 24.95
C LEU A 472 5.30 23.92 26.46
N SER A 473 5.82 22.99 27.25
CA SER A 473 5.81 23.04 28.71
C SER A 473 6.58 24.24 29.25
N ASP A 474 7.83 24.43 28.79
CA ASP A 474 8.69 25.52 29.21
C ASP A 474 8.11 26.91 28.86
N SER A 475 7.43 26.99 27.73
CA SER A 475 6.76 28.24 27.30
C SER A 475 5.37 28.44 27.92
N GLY A 476 4.82 27.45 28.66
CA GLY A 476 3.49 27.50 29.22
C GLY A 476 2.37 27.48 28.16
N THR A 477 2.65 26.95 26.97
CA THR A 477 1.68 26.92 25.87
C THR A 477 1.08 25.52 25.71
N LYS A 478 -0.17 25.45 25.22
CA LYS A 478 -0.90 24.17 25.12
C LYS A 478 -0.68 23.43 23.78
N ASN A 479 -0.26 24.16 22.76
CA ASN A 479 -0.10 23.62 21.40
C ASN A 479 0.84 24.50 20.56
N ILE A 480 1.24 24.01 19.39
CA ILE A 480 2.12 24.69 18.45
C ILE A 480 1.58 26.08 18.02
N GLU A 481 0.27 26.22 17.86
CA GLU A 481 -0.33 27.52 17.46
C GLU A 481 -0.13 28.57 18.54
N GLY A 482 -0.32 28.19 19.81
CA GLY A 482 -0.09 29.05 20.98
C GLY A 482 1.39 29.41 21.10
N TYR A 483 2.29 28.42 20.92
CA TYR A 483 3.72 28.63 20.92
C TYR A 483 4.16 29.60 19.82
N ASN A 484 3.77 29.34 18.56
CA ASN A 484 4.14 30.18 17.44
C ASN A 484 3.59 31.62 17.56
N LYS A 485 2.39 31.79 18.13
CA LYS A 485 1.87 33.13 18.45
C LYS A 485 2.70 33.86 19.52
N LEU A 486 3.16 33.14 20.54
CA LEU A 486 4.04 33.68 21.58
C LEU A 486 5.39 34.06 20.98
N MET A 487 6.00 33.19 20.18
CA MET A 487 7.27 33.46 19.51
C MET A 487 7.16 34.63 18.54
N GLN A 488 6.05 34.77 17.80
CA GLN A 488 5.84 35.93 16.93
C GLN A 488 5.83 37.24 17.74
N LYS A 489 5.14 37.29 18.87
CA LYS A 489 5.14 38.47 19.75
C LYS A 489 6.54 38.82 20.25
N LYS A 490 7.35 37.84 20.59
CA LYS A 490 8.75 38.04 21.00
C LYS A 490 9.59 38.60 19.85
N ILE A 491 9.45 38.04 18.64
CA ILE A 491 10.10 38.53 17.42
C ILE A 491 9.70 39.97 17.13
N ASP A 492 8.42 40.30 17.21
CA ASP A 492 7.89 41.64 17.00
C ASP A 492 8.38 42.67 18.06
N SER A 493 8.72 42.17 19.28
CA SER A 493 9.34 42.98 20.35
C SER A 493 10.88 43.08 20.25
N GLY A 494 11.50 42.50 19.20
CA GLY A 494 12.93 42.62 18.92
C GLY A 494 13.80 41.48 19.51
N ASP A 495 13.20 40.41 20.02
CA ASP A 495 13.94 39.23 20.49
C ASP A 495 14.42 38.40 19.28
N THR A 496 15.71 38.45 19.01
CA THR A 496 16.37 37.75 17.90
C THR A 496 16.58 36.25 18.18
N THR A 497 16.38 35.79 19.41
CA THR A 497 16.54 34.38 19.81
C THR A 497 15.25 33.59 19.64
N ALA A 498 14.11 34.29 19.60
CA ALA A 498 12.80 33.65 19.45
C ALA A 498 12.65 33.07 18.03
N LYS A 499 12.27 31.77 17.96
CA LYS A 499 12.04 31.05 16.71
C LYS A 499 10.71 30.31 16.74
N LYS A 500 9.98 30.40 15.65
CA LYS A 500 8.79 29.57 15.44
C LYS A 500 9.22 28.14 15.08
N ILE A 501 8.38 27.16 15.41
CA ILE A 501 8.57 25.78 15.00
C ILE A 501 7.60 25.44 13.85
N PRO A 502 8.07 24.76 12.79
CA PRO A 502 7.23 24.37 11.66
C PRO A 502 6.29 23.22 12.04
N TYR A 503 5.16 23.10 11.35
CA TYR A 503 4.41 21.86 11.31
C TYR A 503 5.23 20.78 10.60
N ILE A 504 5.05 19.52 10.99
CA ILE A 504 5.64 18.37 10.30
C ILE A 504 4.53 17.48 9.76
N VAL A 505 4.57 17.20 8.46
CA VAL A 505 3.68 16.20 7.83
C VAL A 505 4.52 15.00 7.41
N VAL A 506 4.21 13.86 8.00
CA VAL A 506 4.85 12.57 7.70
C VAL A 506 3.96 11.82 6.72
N LEU A 507 4.52 11.45 5.57
CA LEU A 507 3.80 10.72 4.51
C LEU A 507 4.43 9.34 4.31
N ILE A 508 3.60 8.31 4.34
CA ILE A 508 3.99 6.93 4.03
C ILE A 508 3.18 6.48 2.83
N ASP A 509 3.82 6.24 1.67
CA ASP A 509 3.12 5.84 0.44
C ASP A 509 2.61 4.39 0.48
N GLU A 510 3.37 3.48 1.11
CA GLU A 510 2.97 2.07 1.19
C GLU A 510 3.27 1.49 2.58
N LEU A 511 2.28 1.53 3.45
CA LEU A 511 2.40 0.96 4.80
C LEU A 511 2.67 -0.55 4.77
N ALA A 512 2.10 -1.27 3.80
CA ALA A 512 2.24 -2.72 3.72
C ALA A 512 3.71 -3.18 3.63
N ASP A 513 4.56 -2.43 2.94
CA ASP A 513 5.96 -2.80 2.78
C ASP A 513 6.77 -2.55 4.07
N LEU A 514 6.37 -1.60 4.90
CA LEU A 514 6.93 -1.38 6.23
C LEU A 514 6.49 -2.48 7.22
N MET A 515 5.19 -2.83 7.20
CA MET A 515 4.62 -3.87 8.07
C MET A 515 5.21 -5.26 7.80
N LEU A 516 5.67 -5.52 6.58
CA LEU A 516 6.35 -6.78 6.23
C LEU A 516 7.74 -6.92 6.86
N VAL A 517 8.40 -5.81 7.19
CA VAL A 517 9.81 -5.79 7.63
C VAL A 517 9.96 -5.48 9.12
N ALA A 518 9.19 -4.52 9.63
CA ALA A 518 9.31 -3.96 10.98
C ALA A 518 7.93 -3.64 11.58
N ALA A 519 7.00 -4.61 11.53
CA ALA A 519 5.60 -4.38 11.90
C ALA A 519 5.43 -3.75 13.29
N LYS A 520 6.09 -4.33 14.30
CA LYS A 520 5.94 -3.90 15.69
C LYS A 520 6.47 -2.48 15.92
N GLU A 521 7.66 -2.18 15.44
CA GLU A 521 8.30 -0.88 15.60
C GLU A 521 7.54 0.23 14.88
N VAL A 522 7.00 -0.09 13.69
CA VAL A 522 6.18 0.83 12.89
C VAL A 522 4.84 1.07 13.57
N GLU A 523 4.17 0.02 14.03
CA GLU A 523 2.88 0.12 14.72
C GLU A 523 3.00 0.90 16.03
N ASP A 524 4.03 0.63 16.85
CA ASP A 524 4.31 1.36 18.10
C ASP A 524 4.56 2.85 17.82
N SER A 525 5.34 3.18 16.77
CA SER A 525 5.62 4.57 16.40
C SER A 525 4.36 5.28 15.88
N ILE A 526 3.57 4.63 15.02
CA ILE A 526 2.29 5.16 14.53
C ILE A 526 1.35 5.43 15.71
N MET A 527 1.22 4.48 16.64
CA MET A 527 0.37 4.62 17.82
C MET A 527 0.78 5.86 18.65
N ARG A 528 2.06 6.01 18.96
CA ARG A 528 2.56 7.15 19.76
C ARG A 528 2.33 8.48 19.05
N ILE A 529 2.66 8.58 17.76
CA ILE A 529 2.43 9.78 16.96
C ILE A 529 0.94 10.13 16.94
N THR A 530 0.08 9.16 16.66
CA THR A 530 -1.36 9.45 16.49
C THR A 530 -2.07 9.81 17.77
N GLN A 531 -1.60 9.33 18.91
CA GLN A 531 -2.16 9.66 20.23
C GLN A 531 -1.74 11.04 20.75
N MET A 532 -0.50 11.46 20.47
CA MET A 532 0.07 12.62 21.13
C MET A 532 0.49 13.76 20.18
N ALA A 533 0.81 13.51 18.92
CA ALA A 533 1.50 14.48 18.08
C ALA A 533 0.66 15.69 17.63
N ARG A 534 -0.66 15.66 17.76
CA ARG A 534 -1.56 16.74 17.30
C ARG A 534 -1.19 18.10 17.91
N ALA A 535 -0.97 18.15 19.23
CA ALA A 535 -0.64 19.40 19.92
C ALA A 535 0.78 19.89 19.56
N ALA A 536 1.70 18.97 19.27
CA ALA A 536 3.05 19.26 18.81
C ALA A 536 3.13 19.68 17.33
N GLY A 537 2.02 19.67 16.60
CA GLY A 537 1.94 20.06 15.18
C GLY A 537 2.58 19.04 14.23
N ILE A 538 2.53 17.74 14.58
CA ILE A 538 3.02 16.65 13.76
C ILE A 538 1.83 15.82 13.29
N HIS A 539 1.74 15.61 11.98
CA HIS A 539 0.60 14.98 11.33
C HIS A 539 1.06 13.81 10.47
N LEU A 540 0.30 12.73 10.46
CA LEU A 540 0.64 11.50 9.76
C LEU A 540 -0.39 11.20 8.66
N ILE A 541 0.09 11.01 7.43
CA ILE A 541 -0.69 10.53 6.29
C ILE A 541 -0.13 9.17 5.89
N VAL A 542 -0.92 8.14 6.06
CA VAL A 542 -0.53 6.76 5.77
C VAL A 542 -1.31 6.26 4.57
N ALA A 543 -0.61 5.81 3.54
CA ALA A 543 -1.26 5.24 2.37
C ALA A 543 -0.89 3.76 2.19
N THR A 544 -1.78 2.99 1.55
CA THR A 544 -1.53 1.59 1.18
C THR A 544 -2.38 1.16 0.00
N GLN A 545 -1.82 0.29 -0.84
CA GLN A 545 -2.53 -0.40 -1.93
C GLN A 545 -3.02 -1.79 -1.53
N ARG A 546 -2.74 -2.23 -0.28
CA ARG A 546 -3.10 -3.54 0.25
C ARG A 546 -4.02 -3.39 1.47
N PRO A 547 -5.34 -3.28 1.26
CA PRO A 547 -6.30 -3.09 2.34
C PRO A 547 -6.60 -4.41 3.07
N SER A 548 -5.56 -5.06 3.63
CA SER A 548 -5.69 -6.27 4.44
C SER A 548 -5.64 -5.96 5.93
N THR A 549 -6.16 -6.83 6.76
CA THR A 549 -6.14 -6.69 8.22
C THR A 549 -4.75 -6.74 8.83
N ASP A 550 -3.78 -7.35 8.13
CA ASP A 550 -2.38 -7.43 8.55
C ASP A 550 -1.64 -6.11 8.33
N VAL A 551 -2.17 -5.24 7.46
CA VAL A 551 -1.63 -3.91 7.15
C VAL A 551 -2.40 -2.82 7.90
N ILE A 552 -3.74 -2.84 7.77
CA ILE A 552 -4.65 -1.91 8.45
C ILE A 552 -5.14 -2.61 9.71
N THR A 553 -4.27 -2.70 10.71
CA THR A 553 -4.55 -3.40 11.97
C THR A 553 -5.59 -2.66 12.81
N GLY A 554 -6.11 -3.34 13.83
CA GLY A 554 -7.01 -2.71 14.80
C GLY A 554 -6.40 -1.49 15.49
N VAL A 555 -5.08 -1.52 15.76
CA VAL A 555 -4.33 -0.41 16.38
C VAL A 555 -4.27 0.79 15.43
N VAL A 556 -3.93 0.58 14.16
CA VAL A 556 -3.91 1.64 13.15
C VAL A 556 -5.29 2.28 13.00
N LYS A 557 -6.36 1.47 12.89
CA LYS A 557 -7.73 1.99 12.74
C LYS A 557 -8.25 2.76 13.94
N ALA A 558 -7.91 2.30 15.16
CA ALA A 558 -8.33 2.96 16.39
C ALA A 558 -7.71 4.36 16.56
N ASN A 559 -6.51 4.55 16.02
CA ASN A 559 -5.73 5.77 16.21
C ASN A 559 -5.73 6.70 14.98
N ILE A 560 -6.15 6.23 13.79
CA ILE A 560 -6.33 7.05 12.58
C ILE A 560 -7.82 7.06 12.20
N PRO A 561 -8.60 7.99 12.73
CA PRO A 561 -10.05 8.00 12.54
C PRO A 561 -10.49 8.58 11.18
N SER A 562 -9.69 9.47 10.57
CA SER A 562 -10.01 10.04 9.26
C SER A 562 -9.51 9.12 8.15
N ARG A 563 -10.38 8.80 7.19
CA ARG A 563 -10.10 7.78 6.19
C ARG A 563 -10.55 8.18 4.79
N ILE A 564 -9.74 7.86 3.80
CA ILE A 564 -10.09 7.93 2.39
C ILE A 564 -9.98 6.52 1.81
N SER A 565 -11.05 6.04 1.21
CA SER A 565 -11.05 4.81 0.44
C SER A 565 -11.31 5.10 -1.03
N PHE A 566 -10.38 4.73 -1.87
CA PHE A 566 -10.57 4.61 -3.31
C PHE A 566 -11.24 3.29 -3.65
N ALA A 567 -11.50 3.05 -4.94
CA ALA A 567 -12.07 1.79 -5.40
C ALA A 567 -11.24 0.59 -4.94
N VAL A 568 -11.92 -0.41 -4.41
CA VAL A 568 -11.35 -1.68 -3.93
C VAL A 568 -12.02 -2.86 -4.61
N SER A 569 -11.42 -4.05 -4.49
CA SER A 569 -11.89 -5.25 -5.19
C SER A 569 -13.08 -5.92 -4.52
N SER A 570 -13.26 -5.74 -3.22
CA SER A 570 -14.28 -6.45 -2.44
C SER A 570 -14.90 -5.59 -1.34
N SER A 571 -16.09 -5.97 -0.91
CA SER A 571 -16.75 -5.37 0.26
C SER A 571 -16.01 -5.64 1.58
N ILE A 572 -15.17 -6.69 1.63
CA ILE A 572 -14.29 -6.98 2.77
C ILE A 572 -13.21 -5.91 2.86
N ASP A 573 -12.57 -5.57 1.74
CA ASP A 573 -11.55 -4.51 1.69
C ASP A 573 -12.15 -3.17 2.10
N SER A 574 -13.38 -2.85 1.62
CA SER A 574 -14.09 -1.64 2.03
C SER A 574 -14.30 -1.58 3.55
N ARG A 575 -14.75 -2.70 4.17
CA ARG A 575 -14.90 -2.78 5.63
C ARG A 575 -13.56 -2.70 6.36
N THR A 576 -12.51 -3.23 5.80
CA THR A 576 -11.16 -3.11 6.39
C THR A 576 -10.73 -1.65 6.49
N ILE A 577 -11.06 -0.82 5.50
CA ILE A 577 -10.70 0.60 5.47
C ILE A 577 -11.69 1.45 6.25
N LEU A 578 -12.99 1.38 5.90
CA LEU A 578 -14.04 2.31 6.33
C LEU A 578 -14.93 1.78 7.45
N ASP A 579 -14.75 0.52 7.87
CA ASP A 579 -15.68 -0.25 8.73
C ASP A 579 -17.10 -0.42 8.14
N MET A 580 -17.29 -0.05 6.86
CA MET A 580 -18.54 -0.17 6.11
C MET A 580 -18.29 -0.55 4.65
N THR A 581 -19.32 -1.01 3.96
CA THR A 581 -19.31 -1.30 2.52
C THR A 581 -19.52 -0.03 1.70
N GLY A 582 -19.13 -0.07 0.43
CA GLY A 582 -19.40 1.00 -0.55
C GLY A 582 -18.21 1.38 -1.41
N ALA A 583 -16.98 1.19 -0.95
CA ALA A 583 -15.79 1.48 -1.74
C ALA A 583 -15.59 0.49 -2.90
N GLU A 584 -16.14 -0.73 -2.81
CA GLU A 584 -16.17 -1.70 -3.90
C GLU A 584 -17.06 -1.29 -5.08
N LYS A 585 -17.94 -0.30 -4.86
CA LYS A 585 -18.86 0.25 -5.87
C LYS A 585 -18.36 1.54 -6.53
N LEU A 586 -17.16 1.97 -6.18
CA LEU A 586 -16.53 3.14 -6.77
C LEU A 586 -16.04 2.82 -8.19
N ILE A 587 -16.06 3.85 -9.05
CA ILE A 587 -15.72 3.70 -10.48
C ILE A 587 -14.20 3.56 -10.68
N GLY A 588 -13.38 4.03 -9.73
CA GLY A 588 -11.93 4.21 -9.88
C GLY A 588 -11.58 5.57 -10.51
N LYS A 589 -10.31 5.74 -10.93
CA LYS A 589 -9.82 6.99 -11.54
C LYS A 589 -10.05 8.24 -10.66
N GLY A 590 -9.82 8.11 -9.36
CA GLY A 590 -9.96 9.21 -8.40
C GLY A 590 -11.32 9.29 -7.70
N ASP A 591 -12.27 8.42 -8.02
CA ASP A 591 -13.53 8.31 -7.28
C ASP A 591 -13.26 7.70 -5.90
N MET A 592 -13.60 8.40 -4.84
CA MET A 592 -13.27 8.04 -3.46
C MET A 592 -14.40 8.31 -2.48
N LEU A 593 -14.34 7.63 -1.35
CA LEU A 593 -15.14 7.89 -0.16
C LEU A 593 -14.26 8.51 0.92
N PHE A 594 -14.59 9.70 1.36
CA PHE A 594 -13.91 10.39 2.45
C PHE A 594 -14.76 10.35 3.72
N LEU A 595 -14.20 9.80 4.79
CA LEU A 595 -14.79 9.74 6.12
C LEU A 595 -13.90 10.54 7.08
N PRO A 596 -14.21 11.81 7.35
CA PRO A 596 -13.49 12.61 8.33
C PRO A 596 -13.83 12.17 9.76
N MET A 597 -12.93 12.47 10.70
CA MET A 597 -13.13 12.21 12.11
C MET A 597 -14.43 12.87 12.63
N GLY A 598 -15.26 12.07 13.29
CA GLY A 598 -16.53 12.53 13.89
C GLY A 598 -17.75 12.42 12.99
N GLU A 599 -17.59 12.08 11.72
CA GLU A 599 -18.72 11.77 10.83
C GLU A 599 -19.02 10.27 10.81
N GLY A 600 -20.30 9.92 10.77
CA GLY A 600 -20.75 8.52 10.72
C GLY A 600 -20.92 7.96 9.32
N THR A 601 -20.95 8.83 8.29
CA THR A 601 -21.16 8.44 6.88
C THR A 601 -20.12 9.11 5.98
N PRO A 602 -19.52 8.38 5.04
CA PRO A 602 -18.52 8.96 4.14
C PRO A 602 -19.17 9.80 3.04
N THR A 603 -18.53 10.89 2.70
CA THR A 603 -18.85 11.71 1.53
C THR A 603 -18.15 11.16 0.29
N ARG A 604 -18.88 10.98 -0.83
CA ARG A 604 -18.31 10.61 -2.12
C ARG A 604 -17.72 11.84 -2.80
N ILE A 605 -16.47 11.74 -3.21
CA ILE A 605 -15.71 12.83 -3.83
C ILE A 605 -15.02 12.30 -5.08
N GLN A 606 -15.13 13.04 -6.19
CA GLN A 606 -14.23 12.85 -7.32
C GLN A 606 -12.94 13.60 -7.02
N GLY A 607 -11.85 12.86 -6.86
CA GLY A 607 -10.54 13.39 -6.53
C GLY A 607 -10.01 14.34 -7.60
N SER A 608 -9.29 15.37 -7.15
CA SER A 608 -8.60 16.29 -8.05
C SER A 608 -7.45 15.57 -8.77
N PHE A 609 -7.34 15.84 -10.05
CA PHE A 609 -6.28 15.33 -10.90
C PHE A 609 -5.14 16.36 -10.99
N VAL A 610 -3.93 15.90 -10.81
CA VAL A 610 -2.68 16.60 -11.10
C VAL A 610 -1.77 15.66 -11.86
N SER A 611 -1.16 16.13 -12.94
CA SER A 611 -0.21 15.33 -13.72
C SER A 611 1.18 15.35 -13.07
N GLU A 612 2.01 14.34 -13.36
CA GLU A 612 3.41 14.30 -12.91
C GLU A 612 4.20 15.53 -13.38
N GLU A 613 3.93 16.02 -14.60
CA GLU A 613 4.53 17.22 -15.15
C GLU A 613 4.19 18.48 -14.35
N GLU A 614 2.92 18.60 -13.89
CA GLU A 614 2.50 19.73 -13.05
C GLU A 614 3.16 19.68 -11.67
N VAL A 615 3.23 18.50 -11.07
CA VAL A 615 3.93 18.29 -9.80
C VAL A 615 5.39 18.66 -9.94
N GLN A 616 6.06 18.18 -11.00
CA GLN A 616 7.47 18.49 -11.26
C GLN A 616 7.71 20.00 -11.42
N LYS A 617 6.84 20.71 -12.15
CA LYS A 617 6.96 22.19 -12.29
C LYS A 617 6.87 22.90 -10.92
N VAL A 618 5.96 22.46 -10.04
CA VAL A 618 5.83 23.03 -8.69
C VAL A 618 7.07 22.72 -7.85
N VAL A 619 7.55 21.48 -7.89
CA VAL A 619 8.76 21.07 -7.15
C VAL A 619 9.99 21.82 -7.64
N ASP A 620 10.21 21.91 -8.95
CA ASP A 620 11.33 22.63 -9.56
C ASP A 620 11.30 24.12 -9.19
N TYR A 621 10.10 24.72 -9.15
CA TYR A 621 9.94 26.11 -8.71
C TYR A 621 10.39 26.29 -7.26
N THR A 622 10.06 25.35 -6.35
CA THR A 622 10.51 25.42 -4.95
C THR A 622 12.02 25.23 -4.80
N ILE A 623 12.60 24.26 -5.55
CA ILE A 623 14.05 23.94 -5.52
C ILE A 623 14.88 25.12 -6.07
N LYS A 624 14.41 25.78 -7.13
CA LYS A 624 15.11 26.96 -7.70
C LYS A 624 15.25 28.12 -6.71
N GLN A 625 14.29 28.27 -5.79
CA GLN A 625 14.33 29.35 -4.80
C GLN A 625 15.23 29.03 -3.60
N GLN A 626 15.20 27.79 -3.13
CA GLN A 626 15.94 27.38 -1.94
C GLN A 626 16.29 25.89 -2.03
N LYS A 627 17.55 25.54 -1.81
CA LYS A 627 17.98 24.14 -1.69
C LYS A 627 17.50 23.52 -0.38
N ALA A 628 17.20 22.23 -0.40
CA ALA A 628 16.87 21.47 0.81
C ALA A 628 18.02 21.56 1.83
N LYS A 629 17.68 21.89 3.07
CA LYS A 629 18.56 21.76 4.23
C LYS A 629 18.04 20.58 5.04
N TYR A 630 18.68 19.43 4.80
CA TYR A 630 18.33 18.23 5.55
C TYR A 630 18.82 18.33 6.98
N ASP A 631 18.02 17.83 7.91
CA ASP A 631 18.37 17.76 9.33
C ASP A 631 19.22 16.50 9.57
N GLU A 632 20.38 16.68 10.17
CA GLU A 632 21.33 15.59 10.44
C GLU A 632 20.74 14.53 11.35
N THR A 633 19.82 14.89 12.25
CA THR A 633 19.14 13.94 13.13
C THR A 633 18.32 12.91 12.37
N PHE A 634 17.78 13.26 11.19
CA PHE A 634 17.00 12.39 10.31
C PHE A 634 17.82 11.75 9.19
N THR A 635 19.03 12.21 8.92
CA THR A 635 19.89 11.70 7.83
C THR A 635 20.96 10.72 8.33
N ASN A 636 21.50 10.91 9.52
CA ASN A 636 22.54 10.05 10.10
C ASN A 636 21.94 8.75 10.70
N ILE A 637 21.33 7.93 9.81
CA ILE A 637 20.85 6.62 10.17
C ILE A 637 21.99 5.62 10.00
N THR A 638 22.81 5.43 11.04
CA THR A 638 23.81 4.36 11.06
C THR A 638 23.14 3.01 11.16
N ASP A 639 23.55 2.04 10.31
CA ASP A 639 23.08 0.65 10.27
C ASP A 639 23.52 -0.15 11.53
N LYS A 640 23.28 0.38 12.73
CA LYS A 640 23.44 -0.43 13.94
C LYS A 640 22.16 -1.25 14.15
N PRO A 641 22.25 -2.56 14.45
CA PRO A 641 21.07 -3.39 14.64
C PRO A 641 20.21 -2.84 15.78
N VAL A 642 18.92 -2.70 15.54
CA VAL A 642 17.89 -2.30 16.51
C VAL A 642 17.86 -3.35 17.62
N GLY A 643 18.52 -3.06 18.72
CA GLY A 643 18.70 -3.97 19.86
C GLY A 643 19.93 -3.62 20.68
N ALA A 644 20.88 -2.85 20.11
CA ALA A 644 21.94 -2.21 20.85
C ALA A 644 21.58 -0.73 20.98
N SER A 645 21.23 -0.28 22.16
CA SER A 645 21.12 1.12 22.50
C SER A 645 22.35 1.85 21.98
N SER A 646 22.16 2.68 20.90
CA SER A 646 23.20 3.57 20.41
C SER A 646 23.43 4.67 21.46
N TYR A 647 24.37 4.46 22.31
CA TYR A 647 25.08 5.56 22.92
C TYR A 647 26.33 5.79 22.07
N GLU A 648 26.32 6.89 21.30
CA GLU A 648 27.54 7.45 20.74
C GLU A 648 28.53 7.64 21.90
N GLU A 649 29.73 7.12 21.72
CA GLU A 649 30.92 7.57 22.44
C GLU A 649 31.07 9.09 22.15
N LYS A 650 30.42 9.89 22.96
CA LYS A 650 30.99 11.15 23.36
C LYS A 650 31.84 10.85 24.58
N ASP A 651 33.12 11.01 24.41
CA ASP A 651 34.13 11.16 25.45
C ASP A 651 33.74 12.36 26.32
N ASP A 652 32.78 12.15 27.20
CA ASP A 652 32.40 13.06 28.26
C ASP A 652 32.17 12.22 29.51
N LYS A 653 33.00 12.48 30.54
CA LYS A 653 32.91 11.97 31.86
C LYS A 653 31.47 11.87 32.32
N TYR A 654 30.98 10.65 32.44
CA TYR A 654 29.66 10.38 32.97
C TYR A 654 29.68 10.65 34.49
N ASP A 655 29.41 11.89 34.88
CA ASP A 655 29.20 12.32 36.24
C ASP A 655 27.74 12.10 36.63
N ASP A 656 27.36 10.83 36.88
CA ASP A 656 26.12 10.59 37.61
C ASP A 656 26.35 11.04 39.07
N PRO A 657 25.57 12.00 39.57
CA PRO A 657 25.78 12.53 40.93
C PRO A 657 25.75 11.48 42.04
N LEU A 658 25.16 10.31 41.75
CA LEU A 658 25.13 9.18 42.73
C LEU A 658 26.27 8.18 42.50
N TYR A 659 27.15 8.36 41.52
CA TYR A 659 28.18 7.38 41.18
C TYR A 659 29.12 7.12 42.35
N ASN A 660 29.65 8.16 42.98
CA ASN A 660 30.59 8.04 44.11
C ASN A 660 29.95 7.38 45.33
N GLU A 661 28.70 7.72 45.66
CA GLU A 661 27.95 7.08 46.74
C GLU A 661 27.68 5.60 46.47
N ILE A 662 27.44 5.23 45.19
CA ILE A 662 27.24 3.85 44.78
C ILE A 662 28.57 3.08 44.89
N VAL A 663 29.70 3.66 44.48
CA VAL A 663 31.03 3.05 44.59
C VAL A 663 31.34 2.75 46.07
N ASP A 664 31.18 3.74 46.96
CA ASP A 664 31.41 3.57 48.37
C ASP A 664 30.53 2.49 49.00
N PHE A 665 29.25 2.48 48.61
CA PHE A 665 28.32 1.46 49.08
C PHE A 665 28.71 0.06 48.59
N VAL A 666 29.10 -0.09 47.32
CA VAL A 666 29.48 -1.37 46.70
C VAL A 666 30.75 -1.93 47.36
N ILE A 667 31.77 -1.10 47.57
CA ILE A 667 33.02 -1.48 48.24
C ILE A 667 32.75 -1.92 49.69
N LYS A 668 31.93 -1.15 50.45
CA LYS A 668 31.55 -1.50 51.81
C LYS A 668 30.69 -2.76 51.93
N SER A 669 29.84 -3.03 50.95
CA SER A 669 28.93 -4.18 50.96
C SER A 669 29.57 -5.49 50.48
N GLY A 670 30.71 -5.44 49.79
CA GLY A 670 31.46 -6.60 49.27
C GLY A 670 30.77 -7.41 48.20
N LYS A 671 29.57 -7.00 47.76
CA LYS A 671 28.80 -7.63 46.69
C LYS A 671 27.75 -6.66 46.18
N THR A 672 27.42 -6.75 44.87
CA THR A 672 26.41 -5.90 44.26
C THR A 672 25.57 -6.62 43.20
N SER A 673 24.37 -6.08 42.96
CA SER A 673 23.48 -6.50 41.90
C SER A 673 22.57 -5.33 41.49
N ALA A 674 22.03 -5.34 40.25
CA ALA A 674 21.12 -4.32 39.81
C ALA A 674 19.92 -4.13 40.74
N SER A 675 19.36 -5.23 41.24
CA SER A 675 18.25 -5.22 42.20
C SER A 675 18.61 -4.62 43.56
N LEU A 676 19.88 -4.76 43.98
CA LEU A 676 20.36 -4.16 45.22
C LEU A 676 20.48 -2.64 45.08
N LEU A 677 21.06 -2.16 43.98
CA LEU A 677 21.19 -0.73 43.69
C LEU A 677 19.82 -0.07 43.46
N GLN A 678 18.90 -0.72 42.74
CA GLN A 678 17.53 -0.24 42.59
C GLN A 678 16.85 0.04 43.93
N ARG A 679 16.92 -0.93 44.82
CA ARG A 679 16.25 -0.87 46.12
C ARG A 679 16.90 0.14 47.07
N ARG A 680 18.22 0.25 47.06
CA ARG A 680 18.97 1.12 47.99
C ARG A 680 18.91 2.59 47.56
N PHE A 681 19.11 2.86 46.24
CA PHE A 681 19.21 4.22 45.69
C PHE A 681 17.94 4.65 44.93
N ARG A 682 16.88 3.83 44.99
CA ARG A 682 15.57 4.08 44.27
C ARG A 682 15.76 4.36 42.79
N LEU A 683 16.68 3.66 42.13
CA LEU A 683 16.99 3.80 40.73
C LEU A 683 16.01 2.98 39.84
N GLY A 684 15.75 3.43 38.65
CA GLY A 684 15.10 2.61 37.62
C GLY A 684 16.03 1.46 37.19
N TYR A 685 15.45 0.34 36.70
CA TYR A 685 16.20 -0.85 36.27
C TYR A 685 17.36 -0.54 35.33
N ASN A 686 17.09 0.26 34.26
CA ASN A 686 18.09 0.61 33.26
C ASN A 686 19.26 1.43 33.85
N ARG A 687 18.99 2.37 34.77
CA ARG A 687 20.03 3.17 35.45
C ARG A 687 20.87 2.33 36.39
N ALA A 688 20.25 1.42 37.12
CA ALA A 688 20.96 0.51 38.05
C ALA A 688 21.83 -0.52 37.27
N ALA A 689 21.34 -1.05 36.14
CA ALA A 689 22.10 -1.95 35.26
C ALA A 689 23.35 -1.24 34.70
N ARG A 690 23.17 -0.01 34.19
CA ARG A 690 24.27 0.81 33.67
C ARG A 690 25.33 1.13 34.72
N MET A 691 24.91 1.42 35.93
CA MET A 691 25.86 1.62 37.04
C MET A 691 26.71 0.39 37.30
N ILE A 692 26.13 -0.80 37.25
CA ILE A 692 26.89 -2.04 37.41
C ILE A 692 27.87 -2.26 36.28
N ASP A 693 27.48 -1.95 35.05
CA ASP A 693 28.36 -2.09 33.89
C ASP A 693 29.53 -1.09 33.97
N LEU A 694 29.31 0.14 34.44
CA LEU A 694 30.37 1.12 34.71
C LEU A 694 31.30 0.68 35.84
N LEU A 695 30.76 0.04 36.89
CA LEU A 695 31.58 -0.50 37.99
C LEU A 695 32.43 -1.68 37.51
N GLU A 696 31.96 -2.50 36.58
CA GLU A 696 32.72 -3.58 35.95
C GLU A 696 33.82 -3.02 35.05
N GLU A 697 33.50 -2.04 34.17
CA GLU A 697 34.45 -1.40 33.27
C GLU A 697 35.62 -0.73 34.03
N ARG A 698 35.31 -0.15 35.16
CA ARG A 698 36.34 0.47 36.06
C ARG A 698 37.02 -0.54 37.01
N GLY A 699 36.74 -1.83 36.84
CA GLY A 699 37.40 -2.90 37.61
C GLY A 699 37.00 -2.95 39.09
N ILE A 700 35.91 -2.32 39.50
CA ILE A 700 35.43 -2.31 40.88
C ILE A 700 34.67 -3.60 41.20
N VAL A 701 33.94 -4.14 40.22
CA VAL A 701 33.21 -5.40 40.37
C VAL A 701 33.57 -6.39 39.25
N GLY A 702 33.45 -7.68 39.57
CA GLY A 702 33.74 -8.75 38.61
C GLY A 702 32.61 -8.98 37.59
N PRO A 703 32.88 -9.85 36.57
CA PRO A 703 31.92 -10.17 35.51
C PRO A 703 30.66 -10.87 36.05
N PRO A 704 29.56 -10.88 35.26
CA PRO A 704 28.29 -11.46 35.69
C PRO A 704 28.40 -12.95 36.00
N ASN A 705 27.97 -13.35 37.21
CA ASN A 705 27.99 -14.74 37.66
C ASN A 705 26.58 -15.33 37.79
N GLY A 706 25.89 -15.45 36.66
CA GLY A 706 24.51 -15.94 36.56
C GLY A 706 23.51 -15.08 37.33
N SER A 707 22.73 -15.68 38.23
CA SER A 707 21.74 -14.97 39.06
C SER A 707 22.29 -14.52 40.44
N LYS A 708 23.58 -14.74 40.71
CA LYS A 708 24.21 -14.36 41.98
C LYS A 708 24.71 -12.91 41.92
N PRO A 709 24.77 -12.21 43.09
CA PRO A 709 25.40 -10.90 43.15
C PRO A 709 26.87 -10.96 42.68
N ARG A 710 27.32 -9.90 41.99
CA ARG A 710 28.72 -9.78 41.52
C ARG A 710 29.66 -9.54 42.70
N GLU A 711 30.86 -10.08 42.63
CA GLU A 711 31.92 -9.89 43.64
C GLU A 711 32.59 -8.54 43.44
N VAL A 712 32.98 -7.89 44.52
CA VAL A 712 33.72 -6.63 44.52
C VAL A 712 35.21 -6.95 44.53
N LEU A 713 35.94 -6.41 43.56
CA LEU A 713 37.37 -6.69 43.34
C LEU A 713 38.28 -5.77 44.13
N VAL A 714 37.77 -4.60 44.56
CA VAL A 714 38.51 -3.59 45.30
C VAL A 714 38.23 -3.77 46.79
N LYS A 715 39.28 -3.85 47.60
CA LYS A 715 39.17 -3.93 49.07
C LYS A 715 39.22 -2.54 49.70
N TYR A 716 38.44 -2.32 50.75
CA TYR A 716 38.48 -1.12 51.54
C TYR A 716 39.80 -1.08 52.33
N ASP A 717 40.68 -0.09 52.05
CA ASP A 717 41.91 0.13 52.85
C ASP A 717 41.55 0.97 54.08
N ASP A 718 41.50 0.35 55.20
CA ASP A 718 41.19 0.91 56.54
C ASP A 718 42.43 1.68 57.13
N LYS A 719 43.01 2.57 56.31
CA LYS A 719 44.14 3.40 56.75
C LYS A 719 43.89 4.88 56.47
N SER A 720 42.96 5.50 57.21
CA SER A 720 42.92 6.97 57.32
C SER A 720 42.20 7.50 58.59
N ASP A 721 42.24 6.73 59.73
CA ASP A 721 41.79 7.26 61.01
C ASP A 721 42.83 7.01 62.02
N SER A 722 44.04 7.58 61.86
CA SER A 722 45.03 7.70 62.91
C SER A 722 46.05 8.77 62.58
N GLU A 723 45.63 10.06 62.65
CA GLU A 723 46.48 11.22 62.81
C GLU A 723 45.61 12.44 63.06
N GLU A 724 45.01 12.58 64.25
CA GLU A 724 44.66 13.83 64.92
C GLU A 724 44.28 13.53 66.35
N GLU A 725 45.36 13.22 67.15
CA GLU A 725 45.44 13.50 68.64
C GLU A 725 46.88 13.43 68.98
N GLY A 726 47.50 14.64 69.11
CA GLY A 726 48.84 14.82 69.65
C GLY A 726 49.27 16.28 69.68
#